data_8d2b3537a1c1880ee51353b8e78a1085
#
_entry.id   8d2b3537a1c1880ee51353b8e78a1085
#
_cell.length_a   1.000
_cell.length_b   1.000
_cell.length_c   1.000
_cell.angle_alpha   90.00
_cell.angle_beta   90.00
_cell.angle_gamma   90.00
#
_symmetry.space_group_name_H-M   'P 1'
#
loop_
_entity.id
_entity.type
_entity.pdbx_description
1 polymer ?
#
loop_
_entity_poly.entity_id
_entity_poly.type
_entity_poly.pdbx_seq_one_letter_code
_entity_poly.pdbx_strand_id
1 'polypeptide(L)'
;MESIVPYKEAFSKYIPEQYKNSEKLLSLVNTCLDQCDSLENAFFEILQALNLQDAIGPALDWLGAIVGVERIPGESDTSYRSRIVSGMNLKNLPSNEALRLVIKFLTGCDSVGLFPNWPAETYYVLDGSTDADLSALEHDSMTSGASLVRGTFLCMESGEGGYIVNDDNGMPFVVDYVDIMDIPDNVLRFTFSNPDYDPTVAGVGPHGTWTKVATSNQNEWDWATEGVSTSGEFKNAFRDSSNFVSVRCKRFESSLNAYELFYNNSSLISAHLQNVTGIYGSGVSFFENCSNLKNIVLIGANNIDTISYFAGYCSNLESVSIDALENCASLNAAFTNCTKLKDVRIGDISNVTNLYTTFRNCSSLESVYLDIPSVTTCYQAFYGCSKLKNVILKNTGNVENLNGTFSQCVALETAPSLDTSSCTNFNSVFFNCESLKEVPVYETSNVTNFNLAFTQCENLEYIRIDVSSALSMESMFEDCTSLRNVEFIGNTGNTENFSRLFVNCSSLKNIPFFDTSSAENVNEMFNGCINVESGAVEMYEQMIASASISSYSYCFKDCGVATLRGIGNLCKIPTSWGGLGPLSANTLLFSFSKSDYSPTVAGLNGTWAQFDTGYSENTFNLWTWQDLSSNWIRKFYDSTTQVGTFVDPTNLVDIIAAGDTSSVTTVKQMFTSNTSLNSICLFDTSSVVDFSSFVSHTGIFELPLFDTSHATTINSIAYDCKNLLMN
;
A
#
# COMPACT_ATOMS: atom_id res chain seq x y z
N MET A 1 24.61 10.36 16.99
CA MET A 1 23.79 9.14 17.07
C MET A 1 23.46 8.91 18.51
N GLU A 2 22.18 8.87 18.85
CA GLU A 2 21.75 8.57 20.22
C GLU A 2 22.05 7.11 20.55
N SER A 3 22.50 6.84 21.78
CA SER A 3 22.78 5.49 22.21
C SER A 3 21.48 4.69 22.29
N ILE A 4 21.44 3.60 21.53
CA ILE A 4 20.30 2.66 21.56
C ILE A 4 20.21 2.09 22.99
N VAL A 5 19.02 2.20 23.61
CA VAL A 5 18.77 1.61 24.91
C VAL A 5 18.66 0.10 24.73
N PRO A 6 19.47 -0.73 25.41
CA PRO A 6 19.42 -2.18 25.25
C PRO A 6 18.00 -2.73 25.47
N TYR A 7 17.60 -3.70 24.66
CA TYR A 7 16.28 -4.35 24.77
C TYR A 7 15.96 -4.82 26.18
N LYS A 8 16.96 -5.26 26.89
CA LYS A 8 16.86 -5.68 28.29
C LYS A 8 16.35 -4.57 29.23
N GLU A 9 16.81 -3.33 29.03
CA GLU A 9 16.35 -2.17 29.84
C GLU A 9 14.94 -1.71 29.36
N ALA A 10 14.70 -1.71 28.06
CA ALA A 10 13.41 -1.32 27.51
C ALA A 10 12.30 -2.29 27.91
N PHE A 11 12.57 -3.61 27.86
CA PHE A 11 11.56 -4.65 28.09
C PHE A 11 11.27 -4.91 29.58
N SER A 12 12.20 -4.60 30.47
CA SER A 12 12.00 -4.76 31.94
C SER A 12 10.73 -4.06 32.45
N LYS A 13 10.30 -2.99 31.77
CA LYS A 13 9.10 -2.21 32.10
C LYS A 13 7.79 -2.94 31.77
N TYR A 14 7.83 -3.93 30.88
CA TYR A 14 6.64 -4.63 30.36
C TYR A 14 6.43 -6.00 31.01
N ILE A 15 7.32 -6.44 31.90
CA ILE A 15 7.15 -7.71 32.63
C ILE A 15 6.05 -7.50 33.71
N PRO A 16 4.93 -8.26 33.65
CA PRO A 16 3.88 -8.17 34.65
C PRO A 16 4.41 -8.46 36.06
N GLU A 17 3.95 -7.73 37.09
CA GLU A 17 4.42 -7.82 38.48
C GLU A 17 4.47 -9.26 39.01
N GLN A 18 3.52 -10.10 38.67
CA GLN A 18 3.42 -11.49 39.08
C GLN A 18 4.60 -12.36 38.63
N TYR A 19 5.33 -11.96 37.58
CA TYR A 19 6.45 -12.70 37.01
C TYR A 19 7.81 -12.08 37.29
N LYS A 20 7.88 -10.89 37.88
CA LYS A 20 9.13 -10.20 38.23
C LYS A 20 10.03 -10.97 39.21
N ASN A 21 9.46 -11.91 39.93
CA ASN A 21 10.19 -12.74 40.90
C ASN A 21 10.46 -14.17 40.42
N SER A 22 10.12 -14.50 39.15
CA SER A 22 10.37 -15.85 38.64
C SER A 22 11.76 -15.93 37.98
N GLU A 23 12.75 -16.44 38.72
CA GLU A 23 14.14 -16.56 38.27
C GLU A 23 14.27 -17.32 36.94
N LYS A 24 13.49 -18.38 36.74
CA LYS A 24 13.56 -19.19 35.49
C LYS A 24 13.00 -18.45 34.27
N LEU A 25 11.88 -17.73 34.45
CA LEU A 25 11.26 -16.95 33.37
C LEU A 25 12.13 -15.74 33.03
N LEU A 26 12.64 -15.05 34.03
CA LEU A 26 13.55 -13.92 33.85
C LEU A 26 14.86 -14.34 33.17
N SER A 27 15.41 -15.52 33.52
CA SER A 27 16.60 -16.05 32.85
C SER A 27 16.34 -16.34 31.37
N LEU A 28 15.21 -16.96 31.04
CA LEU A 28 14.83 -17.25 29.63
C LEU A 28 14.62 -15.95 28.84
N VAL A 29 13.83 -15.01 29.38
CA VAL A 29 13.56 -13.72 28.76
C VAL A 29 14.86 -12.94 28.55
N ASN A 30 15.71 -12.86 29.56
CA ASN A 30 17.00 -12.16 29.48
C ASN A 30 17.92 -12.80 28.44
N THR A 31 17.93 -14.14 28.27
CA THR A 31 18.72 -14.82 27.24
C THR A 31 18.23 -14.47 25.85
N CYS A 32 16.93 -14.40 25.63
CA CYS A 32 16.35 -13.98 24.35
C CYS A 32 16.68 -12.51 24.04
N LEU A 33 16.58 -11.63 25.03
CA LEU A 33 16.89 -10.20 24.88
C LEU A 33 18.38 -9.95 24.61
N ASP A 34 19.27 -10.70 25.29
CA ASP A 34 20.72 -10.63 25.02
C ASP A 34 21.05 -11.08 23.57
N GLN A 35 20.28 -12.03 23.01
CA GLN A 35 20.40 -12.40 21.58
C GLN A 35 19.87 -11.31 20.65
N CYS A 36 18.78 -10.63 21.00
CA CYS A 36 18.27 -9.50 20.24
C CYS A 36 19.28 -8.33 20.24
N ASP A 37 19.83 -7.98 21.39
CA ASP A 37 20.87 -6.95 21.52
C ASP A 37 22.11 -7.30 20.69
N SER A 38 22.49 -8.59 20.65
CA SER A 38 23.62 -9.06 19.83
C SER A 38 23.35 -8.99 18.34
N LEU A 39 22.12 -9.29 17.90
CA LEU A 39 21.69 -9.18 16.49
C LEU A 39 21.63 -7.72 16.06
N GLU A 40 21.12 -6.83 16.90
CA GLU A 40 21.05 -5.40 16.61
C GLU A 40 22.43 -4.78 16.52
N ASN A 41 23.33 -5.12 17.43
CA ASN A 41 24.73 -4.69 17.37
C ASN A 41 25.43 -5.22 16.12
N ALA A 42 25.22 -6.49 15.74
CA ALA A 42 25.77 -7.06 14.50
C ALA A 42 25.21 -6.36 13.25
N PHE A 43 23.91 -6.02 13.26
CA PHE A 43 23.28 -5.26 12.17
C PHE A 43 23.86 -3.84 12.09
N PHE A 44 24.08 -3.19 13.23
CA PHE A 44 24.72 -1.86 13.28
C PHE A 44 26.18 -1.88 12.81
N GLU A 45 26.93 -2.92 13.18
CA GLU A 45 28.29 -3.15 12.67
C GLU A 45 28.28 -3.39 11.15
N ILE A 46 27.30 -4.11 10.63
CA ILE A 46 27.13 -4.30 9.17
C ILE A 46 26.81 -2.97 8.49
N LEU A 47 25.94 -2.13 9.05
CA LEU A 47 25.63 -0.81 8.49
C LEU A 47 26.84 0.13 8.50
N GLN A 48 27.66 0.10 9.56
CA GLN A 48 28.94 0.84 9.59
C GLN A 48 29.94 0.27 8.59
N ALA A 49 29.99 -1.04 8.44
CA ALA A 49 30.88 -1.72 7.50
C ALA A 49 30.51 -1.44 6.03
N LEU A 50 29.25 -1.09 5.72
CA LEU A 50 28.82 -0.69 4.38
C LEU A 50 29.30 0.72 3.98
N ASN A 51 29.79 1.52 4.93
CA ASN A 51 30.39 2.82 4.64
C ASN A 51 31.90 2.64 4.32
N LEU A 52 32.27 2.73 3.06
CA LEU A 52 33.66 2.55 2.62
C LEU A 52 34.65 3.54 3.28
N GLN A 53 34.19 4.73 3.72
CA GLN A 53 35.04 5.72 4.41
C GLN A 53 35.42 5.27 5.82
N ASP A 54 34.51 4.60 6.50
CA ASP A 54 34.65 4.22 7.93
C ASP A 54 35.01 2.74 8.10
N ALA A 55 34.84 1.92 7.05
CA ALA A 55 35.14 0.49 7.09
C ALA A 55 36.61 0.21 7.35
N ILE A 56 36.89 -0.67 8.29
CA ILE A 56 38.24 -1.11 8.67
C ILE A 56 38.35 -2.63 8.73
N GLY A 57 39.57 -3.16 8.54
CA GLY A 57 39.84 -4.59 8.69
C GLY A 57 38.92 -5.48 7.85
N PRO A 58 38.29 -6.53 8.45
CA PRO A 58 37.45 -7.48 7.74
C PRO A 58 36.24 -6.86 6.98
N ALA A 59 35.71 -5.75 7.50
CA ALA A 59 34.60 -5.04 6.85
C ALA A 59 35.08 -4.42 5.52
N LEU A 60 36.28 -3.87 5.50
CA LEU A 60 36.87 -3.35 4.27
C LEU A 60 37.25 -4.49 3.30
N ASP A 61 37.68 -5.65 3.82
CA ASP A 61 37.96 -6.84 3.02
C ASP A 61 36.70 -7.35 2.32
N TRP A 62 35.57 -7.31 3.01
CA TRP A 62 34.28 -7.69 2.45
C TRP A 62 33.82 -6.73 1.34
N LEU A 63 33.98 -5.42 1.55
CA LEU A 63 33.71 -4.41 0.51
C LEU A 63 34.63 -4.59 -0.71
N GLY A 64 35.91 -4.88 -0.49
CA GLY A 64 36.86 -5.19 -1.57
C GLY A 64 36.45 -6.42 -2.37
N ALA A 65 35.99 -7.48 -1.69
CA ALA A 65 35.50 -8.70 -2.33
C ALA A 65 34.26 -8.46 -3.21
N ILE A 66 33.35 -7.58 -2.77
CA ILE A 66 32.16 -7.21 -3.56
C ILE A 66 32.56 -6.57 -4.90
N VAL A 67 33.61 -5.76 -4.90
CA VAL A 67 34.08 -5.06 -6.12
C VAL A 67 35.19 -5.80 -6.83
N GLY A 68 35.55 -7.01 -6.40
CA GLY A 68 36.57 -7.87 -7.04
C GLY A 68 38.01 -7.43 -6.80
N VAL A 69 38.27 -6.65 -5.73
CA VAL A 69 39.63 -6.21 -5.34
C VAL A 69 40.02 -6.91 -4.05
N GLU A 70 41.00 -7.81 -4.12
CA GLU A 70 41.49 -8.52 -2.92
C GLU A 70 42.59 -7.72 -2.21
N ARG A 71 42.64 -7.80 -0.86
CA ARG A 71 43.68 -7.17 -0.04
C ARG A 71 45.00 -7.86 -0.22
N ILE A 72 46.09 -7.08 -0.41
CA ILE A 72 47.46 -7.60 -0.43
C ILE A 72 47.89 -7.89 1.02
N PRO A 73 48.53 -9.04 1.30
CA PRO A 73 49.00 -9.34 2.65
C PRO A 73 49.89 -8.24 3.23
N GLY A 74 49.54 -7.70 4.40
CA GLY A 74 50.26 -6.60 5.05
C GLY A 74 49.88 -5.18 4.60
N GLU A 75 48.92 -5.03 3.71
CA GLU A 75 48.44 -3.74 3.23
C GLU A 75 47.58 -3.03 4.34
N SER A 76 47.85 -1.73 4.51
CA SER A 76 47.03 -0.92 5.43
C SER A 76 45.63 -0.67 4.89
N ASP A 77 44.66 -0.45 5.79
CA ASP A 77 43.27 -0.13 5.44
C ASP A 77 43.18 1.11 4.53
N THR A 78 44.03 2.11 4.74
CA THR A 78 44.07 3.33 3.92
C THR A 78 44.53 3.04 2.50
N SER A 79 45.58 2.24 2.31
CA SER A 79 46.09 1.85 0.99
C SER A 79 45.10 0.95 0.26
N TYR A 80 44.52 -0.03 0.99
CA TYR A 80 43.53 -0.94 0.44
C TYR A 80 42.26 -0.22 0.00
N ARG A 81 41.76 0.73 0.83
CA ARG A 81 40.61 1.58 0.47
C ARG A 81 40.88 2.35 -0.83
N SER A 82 42.05 2.95 -0.98
CA SER A 82 42.43 3.64 -2.22
C SER A 82 42.47 2.71 -3.44
N ARG A 83 42.92 1.45 -3.25
CA ARG A 83 42.87 0.42 -4.31
C ARG A 83 41.47 -0.05 -4.64
N ILE A 84 40.59 -0.20 -3.63
CA ILE A 84 39.21 -0.50 -3.86
C ILE A 84 38.57 0.59 -4.72
N VAL A 85 38.77 1.86 -4.36
CA VAL A 85 38.29 3.01 -5.13
C VAL A 85 38.84 3.03 -6.57
N SER A 86 40.14 2.85 -6.74
CA SER A 86 40.78 2.87 -8.07
C SER A 86 40.53 1.61 -8.91
N GLY A 87 40.21 0.48 -8.25
CA GLY A 87 39.91 -0.80 -8.91
C GLY A 87 38.41 -1.06 -9.10
N MET A 88 37.54 -0.13 -8.72
CA MET A 88 36.09 -0.26 -8.93
C MET A 88 35.80 -0.36 -10.41
N ASN A 89 35.54 -1.58 -10.85
CA ASN A 89 35.02 -1.83 -12.18
C ASN A 89 33.48 -1.65 -12.12
N LEU A 90 33.00 -0.49 -12.50
CA LEU A 90 31.60 -0.10 -12.47
C LEU A 90 30.67 -1.07 -13.20
N LYS A 91 31.24 -1.89 -14.13
CA LYS A 91 30.48 -2.92 -14.86
C LYS A 91 29.98 -4.07 -13.99
N ASN A 92 30.61 -4.30 -12.84
CA ASN A 92 30.30 -5.44 -11.97
C ASN A 92 29.56 -5.06 -10.69
N LEU A 93 29.10 -3.82 -10.54
CA LEU A 93 28.34 -3.42 -9.37
C LEU A 93 26.95 -4.05 -9.38
N PRO A 94 26.54 -4.72 -8.31
CA PRO A 94 25.33 -5.56 -8.30
C PRO A 94 24.03 -4.77 -8.26
N SER A 95 24.06 -3.46 -8.00
CA SER A 95 22.84 -2.63 -7.95
C SER A 95 23.11 -1.15 -8.23
N ASN A 96 22.10 -0.45 -8.70
CA ASN A 96 22.12 0.99 -8.91
C ASN A 96 22.41 1.77 -7.61
N GLU A 97 21.99 1.24 -6.46
CA GLU A 97 22.27 1.86 -5.17
C GLU A 97 23.75 1.77 -4.78
N ALA A 98 24.40 0.63 -5.06
CA ALA A 98 25.84 0.49 -4.85
C ALA A 98 26.63 1.50 -5.69
N LEU A 99 26.23 1.70 -6.94
CA LEU A 99 26.84 2.65 -7.85
C LEU A 99 26.62 4.11 -7.40
N ARG A 100 25.44 4.45 -6.91
CA ARG A 100 25.12 5.74 -6.31
C ARG A 100 26.05 6.08 -5.13
N LEU A 101 26.25 5.12 -4.23
CA LEU A 101 27.14 5.26 -3.07
C LEU A 101 28.61 5.46 -3.51
N VAL A 102 29.05 4.75 -4.55
CA VAL A 102 30.39 4.92 -5.13
C VAL A 102 30.57 6.32 -5.71
N ILE A 103 29.62 6.80 -6.49
CA ILE A 103 29.68 8.14 -7.08
C ILE A 103 29.67 9.20 -5.97
N LYS A 104 28.79 9.07 -4.97
CA LYS A 104 28.76 9.95 -3.80
C LYS A 104 30.11 10.01 -3.08
N PHE A 105 30.76 8.86 -2.92
CA PHE A 105 32.07 8.77 -2.29
C PHE A 105 33.18 9.44 -3.13
N LEU A 106 33.22 9.16 -4.44
CA LEU A 106 34.26 9.69 -5.34
C LEU A 106 34.16 11.20 -5.54
N THR A 107 32.93 11.74 -5.54
CA THR A 107 32.69 13.15 -5.83
C THR A 107 32.57 14.01 -4.58
N GLY A 108 32.37 13.41 -3.40
CA GLY A 108 32.09 14.13 -2.17
C GLY A 108 30.74 14.86 -2.16
N CYS A 109 29.88 14.60 -3.13
CA CYS A 109 28.57 15.23 -3.23
C CYS A 109 27.59 14.72 -2.16
N ASP A 110 26.75 15.58 -1.60
CA ASP A 110 25.75 15.20 -0.60
C ASP A 110 24.59 14.43 -1.19
N SER A 111 24.27 14.65 -2.47
CA SER A 111 23.21 13.91 -3.16
C SER A 111 23.63 13.47 -4.56
N VAL A 112 23.27 12.23 -4.92
CA VAL A 112 23.46 11.66 -6.26
C VAL A 112 22.11 11.09 -6.70
N GLY A 113 21.51 11.67 -7.71
CA GLY A 113 20.28 11.18 -8.33
C GLY A 113 20.54 10.01 -9.28
N LEU A 114 19.79 8.93 -9.14
CA LEU A 114 19.71 7.84 -10.11
C LEU A 114 18.42 8.00 -10.90
N PHE A 115 18.51 7.97 -12.21
CA PHE A 115 17.34 7.89 -13.09
C PHE A 115 17.30 6.48 -13.70
N PRO A 116 16.61 5.52 -13.04
CA PRO A 116 16.33 4.24 -13.66
C PRO A 116 15.22 4.47 -14.69
N ASN A 117 15.42 4.12 -15.91
CA ASN A 117 14.39 3.96 -16.96
C ASN A 117 14.64 4.72 -18.27
N TRP A 118 15.88 5.00 -18.57
CA TRP A 118 16.18 5.27 -19.94
C TRP A 118 16.53 3.94 -20.64
N PRO A 119 16.05 3.72 -21.85
CA PRO A 119 16.28 2.43 -22.50
C PRO A 119 17.78 2.17 -22.59
N ALA A 120 18.22 1.15 -21.87
CA ALA A 120 19.57 0.60 -21.81
C ALA A 120 20.66 1.42 -21.08
N GLU A 121 20.38 2.59 -20.48
CA GLU A 121 21.44 3.42 -19.88
C GLU A 121 20.99 4.04 -18.54
N THR A 122 21.89 4.05 -17.57
CA THR A 122 21.66 4.68 -16.25
C THR A 122 22.47 5.98 -16.19
N TYR A 123 21.79 7.11 -15.96
CA TYR A 123 22.43 8.43 -15.86
C TYR A 123 22.57 8.83 -14.40
N TYR A 124 23.68 9.50 -14.09
CA TYR A 124 23.97 10.01 -12.76
C TYR A 124 23.97 11.53 -12.79
N VAL A 125 23.21 12.13 -11.90
CA VAL A 125 23.22 13.56 -11.67
C VAL A 125 23.95 13.83 -10.37
N LEU A 126 24.99 14.63 -10.44
CA LEU A 126 25.75 15.09 -9.29
C LEU A 126 25.17 16.45 -8.85
N ASP A 127 24.76 16.53 -7.61
CA ASP A 127 24.38 17.79 -6.98
C ASP A 127 25.63 18.40 -6.30
N GLY A 128 25.93 19.64 -6.64
CA GLY A 128 27.08 20.35 -6.11
C GLY A 128 28.27 20.46 -7.08
N SER A 129 28.78 21.67 -7.22
CA SER A 129 29.98 21.97 -8.01
C SER A 129 31.21 21.37 -7.34
N THR A 130 31.69 20.26 -7.83
CA THR A 130 32.99 19.77 -7.42
C THR A 130 33.91 19.69 -8.62
N ASP A 131 35.15 20.16 -8.47
CA ASP A 131 36.25 19.92 -9.40
C ASP A 131 36.73 18.47 -9.32
N ALA A 132 35.83 17.51 -8.98
CA ALA A 132 36.17 16.11 -8.86
C ALA A 132 36.62 15.57 -10.22
N ASP A 133 37.74 14.88 -10.22
CA ASP A 133 38.24 14.20 -11.43
C ASP A 133 37.40 12.96 -11.72
N LEU A 134 36.46 13.10 -12.64
CA LEU A 134 35.56 12.04 -13.09
C LEU A 134 36.18 11.21 -14.25
N SER A 135 37.41 11.48 -14.65
CA SER A 135 38.09 10.81 -15.79
C SER A 135 38.15 9.28 -15.62
N ALA A 136 38.25 8.79 -14.41
CA ALA A 136 38.21 7.35 -14.12
C ALA A 136 36.83 6.71 -14.37
N LEU A 137 35.74 7.47 -14.28
CA LEU A 137 34.39 7.00 -14.55
C LEU A 137 34.05 7.03 -16.04
N GLU A 138 34.68 7.90 -16.83
CA GLU A 138 34.39 8.06 -18.26
C GLU A 138 34.88 6.88 -19.11
N HIS A 139 35.99 6.26 -18.74
CA HIS A 139 36.67 5.29 -19.63
C HIS A 139 36.00 3.91 -19.62
N ASP A 140 35.35 3.50 -18.57
CA ASP A 140 34.80 2.15 -18.40
C ASP A 140 33.28 2.02 -18.55
N SER A 141 32.56 3.13 -18.57
CA SER A 141 31.09 3.14 -18.66
C SER A 141 30.55 2.86 -20.07
N MET A 142 31.36 3.15 -21.09
CA MET A 142 30.95 3.11 -22.51
C MET A 142 30.66 1.71 -23.09
N THR A 143 31.00 0.63 -22.41
CA THR A 143 30.86 -0.74 -22.94
C THR A 143 29.70 -1.53 -22.34
N SER A 144 29.00 -0.98 -21.34
CA SER A 144 27.90 -1.66 -20.63
C SER A 144 26.53 -1.05 -20.87
N GLY A 145 26.42 -0.02 -21.70
CA GLY A 145 25.16 0.69 -21.92
C GLY A 145 24.84 1.72 -20.82
N ALA A 146 25.77 2.01 -19.92
CA ALA A 146 25.65 3.13 -19.00
C ALA A 146 26.56 4.26 -19.47
N SER A 147 26.04 5.44 -19.79
CA SER A 147 26.84 6.61 -20.10
C SER A 147 26.84 7.60 -18.95
N LEU A 148 28.06 8.00 -18.55
CA LEU A 148 28.24 9.16 -17.68
C LEU A 148 28.24 10.39 -18.58
N VAL A 149 27.24 11.24 -18.49
CA VAL A 149 27.22 12.48 -19.23
C VAL A 149 27.95 13.54 -18.41
N ARG A 150 29.13 13.97 -18.91
CA ARG A 150 29.82 15.13 -18.37
C ARG A 150 29.07 16.38 -18.76
N GLY A 151 28.45 16.98 -17.83
CA GLY A 151 27.84 18.28 -17.99
C GLY A 151 27.66 18.88 -16.62
N THR A 152 27.66 20.18 -16.53
CA THR A 152 27.20 20.91 -15.38
C THR A 152 25.73 20.59 -15.21
N PHE A 153 25.45 19.43 -14.62
CA PHE A 153 24.09 18.99 -14.46
C PHE A 153 23.49 19.67 -13.27
N LEU A 154 22.59 20.59 -13.58
CA LEU A 154 21.57 21.09 -12.69
C LEU A 154 22.04 21.32 -11.25
N CYS A 155 22.96 22.24 -11.09
CA CYS A 155 22.89 23.06 -9.92
C CYS A 155 21.74 24.05 -10.16
N MET A 156 20.56 23.75 -9.63
CA MET A 156 19.40 24.65 -9.74
C MET A 156 19.65 26.00 -9.07
N GLU A 157 20.66 26.11 -8.23
CA GLU A 157 21.06 27.32 -7.51
C GLU A 157 22.00 28.24 -8.30
N SER A 158 22.70 27.77 -9.35
CA SER A 158 23.72 28.59 -10.04
C SER A 158 23.33 29.09 -11.43
N GLY A 159 22.23 28.63 -11.99
CA GLY A 159 21.78 29.08 -13.33
C GLY A 159 22.65 28.66 -14.51
N GLU A 160 23.63 27.78 -14.30
CA GLU A 160 24.52 27.26 -15.33
C GLU A 160 24.32 25.76 -15.49
N GLY A 161 23.61 25.30 -16.52
CA GLY A 161 23.43 23.88 -16.78
C GLY A 161 22.70 23.58 -18.09
N GLY A 162 23.04 22.46 -18.72
CA GLY A 162 22.31 21.90 -19.86
C GLY A 162 21.15 21.01 -19.41
N TYR A 163 20.15 20.83 -20.26
CA TYR A 163 18.98 19.98 -20.00
C TYR A 163 19.01 18.75 -20.87
N ILE A 164 18.53 17.64 -20.33
CA ILE A 164 18.37 16.42 -21.09
C ILE A 164 16.93 16.37 -21.63
N VAL A 165 16.82 16.26 -22.95
CA VAL A 165 15.53 16.13 -23.67
C VAL A 165 15.58 14.85 -24.50
N ASN A 166 14.48 14.13 -24.61
CA ASN A 166 14.39 12.99 -25.51
C ASN A 166 14.08 13.44 -26.94
N ASP A 167 14.80 12.88 -27.91
CA ASP A 167 14.46 13.05 -29.32
C ASP A 167 13.17 12.28 -29.72
N ASP A 168 12.76 12.40 -30.99
CA ASP A 168 11.56 11.72 -31.53
C ASP A 168 11.62 10.18 -31.46
N ASN A 169 12.80 9.60 -31.19
CA ASN A 169 13.03 8.16 -31.03
C ASN A 169 13.09 7.76 -29.55
N GLY A 170 12.90 8.71 -28.64
CA GLY A 170 13.03 8.49 -27.21
C GLY A 170 14.47 8.46 -26.69
N MET A 171 15.45 8.84 -27.56
CA MET A 171 16.85 8.93 -27.15
C MET A 171 17.10 10.25 -26.45
N PRO A 172 17.76 10.20 -25.28
CA PRO A 172 18.14 11.39 -24.59
C PRO A 172 19.22 12.15 -25.35
N PHE A 173 18.99 13.43 -25.54
CA PHE A 173 20.07 14.33 -25.93
C PHE A 173 20.16 15.49 -24.93
N VAL A 174 21.37 15.90 -24.67
CA VAL A 174 21.60 17.14 -23.94
C VAL A 174 21.24 18.26 -24.90
N VAL A 175 20.21 19.02 -24.55
CA VAL A 175 20.01 20.30 -25.23
C VAL A 175 21.19 21.15 -24.84
N ASP A 176 22.15 21.20 -25.74
CA ASP A 176 23.36 21.92 -25.52
C ASP A 176 23.01 23.40 -25.25
N TYR A 177 23.67 24.00 -24.31
CA TYR A 177 23.59 25.43 -24.00
C TYR A 177 23.65 26.31 -25.26
N VAL A 178 24.23 25.78 -26.33
CA VAL A 178 24.37 26.43 -27.64
C VAL A 178 23.03 26.66 -28.33
N ASP A 179 22.01 25.79 -28.15
CA ASP A 179 20.73 25.88 -28.90
C ASP A 179 19.78 26.99 -28.43
N ILE A 180 20.01 27.55 -27.24
CA ILE A 180 19.28 28.72 -26.73
C ILE A 180 20.18 29.96 -26.57
N MET A 181 21.50 29.78 -26.60
CA MET A 181 22.46 30.87 -26.39
C MET A 181 22.44 31.95 -27.49
N ASP A 182 22.02 31.57 -28.68
CA ASP A 182 21.85 32.48 -29.83
C ASP A 182 20.51 33.22 -29.82
N ILE A 183 19.59 32.88 -28.89
CA ILE A 183 18.31 33.57 -28.72
C ILE A 183 18.56 34.86 -27.97
N PRO A 184 18.18 36.05 -28.52
CA PRO A 184 18.30 37.29 -27.81
C PRO A 184 17.47 37.34 -26.53
N ASP A 185 17.88 38.13 -25.54
CA ASP A 185 17.09 38.36 -24.34
C ASP A 185 15.74 39.01 -24.69
N ASN A 186 14.69 38.63 -23.92
CA ASN A 186 13.31 39.08 -24.15
C ASN A 186 12.68 38.67 -25.48
N VAL A 187 13.14 37.56 -26.05
CA VAL A 187 12.64 36.95 -27.29
C VAL A 187 12.13 35.54 -27.02
N LEU A 188 10.94 35.22 -27.53
CA LEU A 188 10.45 33.85 -27.65
C LEU A 188 10.72 33.37 -29.07
N ARG A 189 11.51 32.31 -29.23
CA ARG A 189 11.76 31.67 -30.52
C ARG A 189 10.79 30.53 -30.74
N PHE A 190 10.10 30.58 -31.86
CA PHE A 190 9.14 29.57 -32.27
C PHE A 190 9.64 28.82 -33.49
N THR A 191 9.42 27.50 -33.51
CA THR A 191 9.57 26.65 -34.70
C THR A 191 8.17 26.31 -35.22
N PHE A 192 7.94 26.44 -36.53
CA PHE A 192 6.69 26.12 -37.17
C PHE A 192 6.78 24.88 -38.04
N SER A 193 5.75 24.04 -38.07
CA SER A 193 5.70 22.79 -38.83
C SER A 193 5.68 23.02 -40.34
N ASN A 194 5.04 24.06 -40.80
CA ASN A 194 4.98 24.42 -42.20
C ASN A 194 6.15 25.38 -42.56
N PRO A 195 7.08 24.98 -43.45
CA PRO A 195 8.25 25.80 -43.80
C PRO A 195 7.90 27.14 -44.46
N ASP A 196 6.69 27.25 -45.02
CA ASP A 196 6.19 28.46 -45.69
C ASP A 196 5.26 29.29 -44.79
N TYR A 197 5.09 28.88 -43.53
CA TYR A 197 4.23 29.60 -42.59
C TYR A 197 4.86 30.93 -42.18
N ASP A 198 4.07 31.99 -42.29
CA ASP A 198 4.45 33.36 -41.88
C ASP A 198 3.50 33.86 -40.76
N PRO A 199 3.97 33.94 -39.50
CA PRO A 199 3.15 34.33 -38.38
C PRO A 199 2.68 35.81 -38.49
N THR A 200 3.37 36.68 -39.24
CA THR A 200 2.99 38.06 -39.43
C THR A 200 1.73 38.20 -40.28
N VAL A 201 1.61 37.33 -41.29
CA VAL A 201 0.43 37.28 -42.18
C VAL A 201 -0.72 36.57 -41.48
N ALA A 202 -0.44 35.57 -40.68
CA ALA A 202 -1.45 34.81 -39.95
C ALA A 202 -2.04 35.59 -38.76
N GLY A 203 -1.41 36.69 -38.36
CA GLY A 203 -1.85 37.48 -37.19
C GLY A 203 -1.75 36.72 -35.87
N VAL A 204 -0.75 35.88 -35.74
CA VAL A 204 -0.54 35.03 -34.55
C VAL A 204 0.21 35.79 -33.47
N GLY A 205 -0.20 35.57 -32.24
CA GLY A 205 0.42 36.16 -31.07
C GLY A 205 -0.11 37.55 -30.71
N PRO A 206 0.29 38.10 -29.57
CA PRO A 206 -0.09 39.40 -29.09
C PRO A 206 0.69 40.53 -29.84
N HIS A 207 0.43 41.77 -29.47
CA HIS A 207 1.20 42.89 -29.98
C HIS A 207 2.70 42.70 -29.76
N GLY A 208 3.45 42.55 -30.83
CA GLY A 208 4.89 42.35 -30.84
C GLY A 208 5.42 42.15 -32.26
N THR A 209 6.73 42.19 -32.40
CA THR A 209 7.39 42.08 -33.69
C THR A 209 7.87 40.65 -33.94
N TRP A 210 7.46 40.11 -35.07
CA TRP A 210 7.98 38.81 -35.58
C TRP A 210 9.17 39.04 -36.51
N THR A 211 10.28 38.35 -36.27
CA THR A 211 11.49 38.39 -37.13
C THR A 211 11.90 37.00 -37.52
N LYS A 212 12.02 36.73 -38.83
CA LYS A 212 12.46 35.43 -39.34
C LYS A 212 13.94 35.19 -39.02
N VAL A 213 14.26 34.00 -38.47
CA VAL A 213 15.65 33.62 -38.17
C VAL A 213 16.33 33.14 -39.47
N ALA A 214 17.23 33.97 -39.99
CA ALA A 214 17.83 33.76 -41.32
C ALA A 214 18.87 32.61 -41.35
N THR A 215 19.41 32.19 -40.22
CA THR A 215 20.47 31.19 -40.10
C THR A 215 19.94 29.76 -39.86
N SER A 216 18.64 29.63 -39.60
CA SER A 216 18.04 28.33 -39.30
C SER A 216 17.62 27.59 -40.59
N ASN A 217 17.89 26.28 -40.64
CA ASN A 217 17.38 25.38 -41.67
C ASN A 217 15.89 25.01 -41.46
N GLN A 218 15.31 25.41 -40.33
CA GLN A 218 13.93 25.23 -39.93
C GLN A 218 13.16 26.53 -40.12
N ASN A 219 11.82 26.48 -40.13
CA ASN A 219 10.99 27.68 -40.17
C ASN A 219 10.90 28.28 -38.75
N GLU A 220 11.93 29.03 -38.38
CA GLU A 220 12.04 29.67 -37.07
C GLU A 220 11.78 31.17 -37.14
N TRP A 221 11.07 31.65 -36.13
CA TRP A 221 10.73 33.05 -35.97
C TRP A 221 10.90 33.48 -34.53
N ASP A 222 11.52 34.64 -34.36
CA ASP A 222 11.67 35.33 -33.09
C ASP A 222 10.52 36.28 -32.89
N TRP A 223 9.84 36.21 -31.73
CA TRP A 223 8.84 37.13 -31.31
C TRP A 223 9.35 37.97 -30.12
N ALA A 224 9.30 39.30 -30.27
CA ALA A 224 9.66 40.26 -29.22
C ALA A 224 8.47 41.20 -28.93
N THR A 225 8.23 41.47 -27.65
CA THR A 225 7.17 42.38 -27.25
C THR A 225 7.54 43.84 -27.52
N GLU A 226 6.61 44.66 -28.04
CA GLU A 226 6.77 46.10 -28.34
C GLU A 226 6.37 46.98 -27.14
N GLY A 227 6.91 46.75 -25.95
CA GLY A 227 6.70 47.64 -24.81
C GLY A 227 6.02 47.01 -23.59
N VAL A 228 5.82 47.83 -22.55
CA VAL A 228 5.21 47.38 -21.29
C VAL A 228 3.72 47.18 -21.50
N SER A 229 3.28 45.91 -21.45
CA SER A 229 1.88 45.55 -21.45
C SER A 229 1.19 46.08 -20.19
N THR A 230 0.16 46.89 -20.36
CA THR A 230 -0.81 47.14 -19.31
C THR A 230 -1.69 45.89 -19.12
N SER A 231 -1.96 45.55 -17.90
CA SER A 231 -2.68 44.34 -17.47
C SER A 231 -3.89 44.00 -18.38
N GLY A 232 -3.84 42.89 -19.09
CA GLY A 232 -4.97 42.29 -19.80
C GLY A 232 -4.82 42.04 -21.31
N GLU A 233 -3.84 42.64 -22.00
CA GLU A 233 -3.73 42.55 -23.47
C GLU A 233 -3.08 41.26 -23.98
N PHE A 234 -2.39 40.51 -23.13
CA PHE A 234 -1.65 39.29 -23.51
C PHE A 234 -2.28 37.97 -23.02
N LYS A 235 -3.47 38.05 -22.45
CA LYS A 235 -4.24 36.86 -22.09
C LYS A 235 -4.55 36.03 -23.33
N ASN A 236 -4.24 34.74 -23.30
CA ASN A 236 -4.44 33.82 -24.45
C ASN A 236 -3.57 34.19 -25.69
N ALA A 237 -2.37 34.70 -25.46
CA ALA A 237 -1.51 35.28 -26.47
C ALA A 237 -1.23 34.39 -27.68
N PHE A 238 -0.92 33.10 -27.44
CA PHE A 238 -0.57 32.13 -28.48
C PHE A 238 -1.56 30.95 -28.52
N ARG A 239 -2.80 31.19 -28.09
CA ARG A 239 -3.86 30.20 -28.02
C ARG A 239 -4.29 29.69 -29.40
N ASP A 240 -4.66 28.41 -29.48
CA ASP A 240 -5.29 27.75 -30.64
C ASP A 240 -4.45 27.75 -31.94
N SER A 241 -3.13 27.90 -31.84
CA SER A 241 -2.26 27.75 -32.99
C SER A 241 -1.98 26.25 -33.27
N SER A 242 -2.31 25.81 -34.48
CA SER A 242 -2.06 24.42 -34.93
C SER A 242 -0.70 24.24 -35.60
N ASN A 243 0.14 25.27 -35.66
CA ASN A 243 1.42 25.21 -36.38
C ASN A 243 2.65 25.28 -35.47
N PHE A 244 2.52 25.60 -34.19
CA PHE A 244 3.66 25.64 -33.28
C PHE A 244 4.21 24.26 -33.00
N VAL A 245 5.49 24.04 -33.30
CA VAL A 245 6.20 22.79 -32.97
C VAL A 245 7.00 22.94 -31.68
N SER A 246 7.72 24.06 -31.53
CA SER A 246 8.46 24.35 -30.31
C SER A 246 8.43 25.80 -29.95
N VAL A 247 8.57 26.09 -28.65
CA VAL A 247 8.82 27.43 -28.11
C VAL A 247 10.04 27.39 -27.19
N ARG A 248 10.96 28.34 -27.39
CA ARG A 248 12.23 28.41 -26.63
C ARG A 248 12.53 29.84 -26.25
N CYS A 249 13.12 30.05 -25.08
CA CYS A 249 13.78 31.31 -24.73
C CYS A 249 14.92 31.08 -23.75
N LYS A 250 15.93 31.92 -23.82
CA LYS A 250 17.07 31.94 -22.89
C LYS A 250 16.74 32.81 -21.67
N ARG A 251 16.12 33.95 -21.89
CA ARG A 251 15.79 34.95 -20.87
C ARG A 251 14.60 35.80 -21.31
N PHE A 252 13.60 35.89 -20.45
CA PHE A 252 12.42 36.69 -20.74
C PHE A 252 12.01 37.51 -19.49
N GLU A 253 12.35 38.78 -19.48
CA GLU A 253 12.09 39.73 -18.39
C GLU A 253 10.98 40.70 -18.75
N SER A 254 10.56 40.75 -20.00
CA SER A 254 9.44 41.55 -20.45
C SER A 254 8.11 41.05 -19.90
N SER A 255 7.24 41.96 -19.51
CA SER A 255 5.96 41.59 -18.89
C SER A 255 5.06 40.81 -19.84
N LEU A 256 4.74 39.58 -19.49
CA LEU A 256 3.85 38.67 -20.21
C LEU A 256 2.94 37.92 -19.25
N ASN A 257 1.63 38.01 -19.45
CA ASN A 257 0.67 37.29 -18.61
C ASN A 257 0.64 35.81 -18.94
N ALA A 258 0.73 34.95 -17.91
CA ALA A 258 0.82 33.52 -18.03
C ALA A 258 -0.53 32.81 -18.36
N TYR A 259 -1.66 33.48 -18.19
CA TYR A 259 -2.99 32.88 -18.30
C TYR A 259 -3.29 32.36 -19.71
N GLU A 260 -3.52 31.04 -19.87
CA GLU A 260 -3.82 30.36 -21.12
C GLU A 260 -2.80 30.69 -22.27
N LEU A 261 -1.52 30.93 -21.92
CA LEU A 261 -0.55 31.49 -22.87
C LEU A 261 -0.39 30.64 -24.15
N PHE A 262 -0.33 29.33 -24.00
CA PHE A 262 -0.22 28.35 -25.08
C PHE A 262 -1.39 27.36 -25.10
N TYR A 263 -2.55 27.73 -24.57
CA TYR A 263 -3.70 26.85 -24.46
C TYR A 263 -4.10 26.24 -25.81
N ASN A 264 -4.40 24.93 -25.82
CA ASN A 264 -4.95 24.19 -26.98
C ASN A 264 -4.06 24.19 -28.25
N ASN A 265 -2.72 24.29 -28.09
CA ASN A 265 -1.77 24.17 -29.20
C ASN A 265 -1.46 22.70 -29.46
N SER A 266 -2.29 22.03 -30.28
CA SER A 266 -2.18 20.59 -30.54
C SER A 266 -0.94 20.19 -31.33
N SER A 267 -0.25 21.12 -32.00
CA SER A 267 1.01 20.85 -32.73
C SER A 267 2.25 21.04 -31.88
N LEU A 268 2.16 21.64 -30.70
CA LEU A 268 3.31 21.92 -29.84
C LEU A 268 3.89 20.62 -29.31
N ILE A 269 5.17 20.38 -29.55
CA ILE A 269 5.89 19.18 -29.13
C ILE A 269 6.80 19.46 -27.92
N SER A 270 7.43 20.65 -27.87
CA SER A 270 8.33 20.99 -26.78
C SER A 270 8.26 22.47 -26.38
N ALA A 271 8.44 22.72 -25.09
CA ALA A 271 8.56 24.06 -24.55
C ALA A 271 9.78 24.14 -23.63
N HIS A 272 10.70 25.08 -23.94
CA HIS A 272 11.91 25.30 -23.15
C HIS A 272 12.05 26.79 -22.85
N LEU A 273 11.58 27.20 -21.69
CA LEU A 273 11.50 28.57 -21.25
C LEU A 273 12.41 28.79 -20.03
N GLN A 274 13.53 29.50 -20.23
CA GLN A 274 14.52 29.74 -19.19
C GLN A 274 14.57 31.20 -18.77
N ASN A 275 14.83 31.44 -17.48
CA ASN A 275 14.91 32.78 -16.87
C ASN A 275 13.70 33.64 -17.19
N VAL A 276 12.48 33.12 -16.97
CA VAL A 276 11.22 33.73 -17.39
C VAL A 276 10.63 34.63 -16.29
N THR A 277 11.43 35.44 -15.65
CA THR A 277 10.99 36.34 -14.56
C THR A 277 9.96 37.38 -15.01
N GLY A 278 9.86 37.66 -16.31
CA GLY A 278 8.85 38.50 -16.88
C GLY A 278 7.48 37.87 -17.07
N ILE A 279 7.40 36.51 -17.02
CA ILE A 279 6.12 35.82 -17.07
C ILE A 279 5.51 35.85 -15.66
N TYR A 280 4.32 36.44 -15.53
CA TYR A 280 3.72 36.73 -14.24
C TYR A 280 2.22 36.39 -14.18
N GLY A 281 1.65 36.43 -12.98
CA GLY A 281 0.23 36.23 -12.71
C GLY A 281 -0.19 34.76 -12.73
N SER A 282 -1.45 34.54 -13.06
CA SER A 282 -2.01 33.19 -13.02
C SER A 282 -1.53 32.34 -14.20
N GLY A 283 -0.76 31.28 -13.93
CA GLY A 283 -0.36 30.27 -14.90
C GLY A 283 -1.46 29.24 -15.21
N VAL A 284 -2.72 29.58 -14.95
CA VAL A 284 -3.87 28.72 -15.24
C VAL A 284 -3.90 28.36 -16.72
N SER A 285 -4.01 27.07 -17.01
CA SER A 285 -4.14 26.54 -18.36
C SER A 285 -3.00 26.94 -19.31
N PHE A 286 -1.80 27.17 -18.80
CA PHE A 286 -0.66 27.66 -19.58
C PHE A 286 -0.38 26.86 -20.84
N PHE A 287 -0.33 25.50 -20.72
CA PHE A 287 -0.20 24.52 -21.80
C PHE A 287 -1.39 23.56 -21.88
N GLU A 288 -2.50 23.83 -21.22
CA GLU A 288 -3.63 22.91 -21.17
C GLU A 288 -4.09 22.51 -22.59
N ASN A 289 -4.41 21.22 -22.78
CA ASN A 289 -4.81 20.64 -24.08
C ASN A 289 -3.75 20.67 -25.19
N CYS A 290 -2.47 20.86 -24.89
CA CYS A 290 -1.39 20.67 -25.86
C CYS A 290 -1.12 19.18 -26.04
N SER A 291 -1.98 18.48 -26.76
CA SER A 291 -2.03 17.00 -26.80
C SER A 291 -0.78 16.31 -27.34
N ASN A 292 0.05 16.99 -28.16
CA ASN A 292 1.31 16.46 -28.68
C ASN A 292 2.53 16.91 -27.86
N LEU A 293 2.35 17.73 -26.83
CA LEU A 293 3.45 18.23 -26.01
C LEU A 293 4.11 17.06 -25.26
N LYS A 294 5.42 16.90 -25.45
CA LYS A 294 6.22 15.81 -24.84
C LYS A 294 7.03 16.30 -23.65
N ASN A 295 7.61 17.49 -23.75
CA ASN A 295 8.55 17.98 -22.75
C ASN A 295 8.28 19.44 -22.39
N ILE A 296 8.32 19.75 -21.09
CA ILE A 296 8.25 21.12 -20.56
C ILE A 296 9.47 21.35 -19.68
N VAL A 297 10.18 22.43 -19.98
CA VAL A 297 11.20 23.00 -19.12
C VAL A 297 10.83 24.46 -18.85
N LEU A 298 10.60 24.79 -17.60
CA LEU A 298 10.21 26.14 -17.16
C LEU A 298 11.08 26.56 -15.98
N ILE A 299 11.97 27.50 -16.20
CA ILE A 299 12.95 27.94 -15.20
C ILE A 299 12.83 29.42 -14.93
N GLY A 300 12.94 29.81 -13.65
CA GLY A 300 12.84 31.22 -13.22
C GLY A 300 11.41 31.74 -13.26
N ALA A 301 10.42 30.90 -13.04
CA ALA A 301 8.99 31.25 -13.09
C ALA A 301 8.46 31.83 -11.75
N ASN A 302 9.30 32.51 -10.98
CA ASN A 302 9.02 32.97 -9.61
C ASN A 302 7.82 33.94 -9.48
N ASN A 303 7.38 34.55 -10.56
CA ASN A 303 6.26 35.50 -10.57
C ASN A 303 4.91 34.89 -10.93
N ILE A 304 4.85 33.56 -11.07
CA ILE A 304 3.60 32.82 -11.30
C ILE A 304 2.97 32.45 -9.96
N ASP A 305 1.75 32.95 -9.72
CA ASP A 305 1.03 32.77 -8.45
C ASP A 305 0.23 31.47 -8.33
N THR A 306 -0.07 30.80 -9.45
CA THR A 306 -0.71 29.49 -9.51
C THR A 306 -0.43 28.81 -10.85
N ILE A 307 -0.32 27.49 -10.85
CA ILE A 307 -0.22 26.67 -12.06
C ILE A 307 -1.39 25.69 -12.20
N SER A 308 -2.59 26.13 -11.82
CA SER A 308 -3.80 25.32 -11.97
C SER A 308 -4.04 24.94 -13.43
N TYR A 309 -4.30 23.64 -13.72
CA TYR A 309 -4.43 23.10 -15.08
C TYR A 309 -3.24 23.40 -16.01
N PHE A 310 -2.07 23.67 -15.47
CA PHE A 310 -0.89 24.14 -16.20
C PHE A 310 -0.63 23.41 -17.52
N ALA A 311 -0.56 22.08 -17.47
CA ALA A 311 -0.43 21.18 -18.61
C ALA A 311 -1.50 20.07 -18.58
N GLY A 312 -2.66 20.36 -17.99
CA GLY A 312 -3.77 19.41 -17.95
C GLY A 312 -4.13 18.91 -19.36
N TYR A 313 -4.44 17.61 -19.46
CA TYR A 313 -4.81 16.94 -20.70
C TYR A 313 -3.72 16.91 -21.81
N CYS A 314 -2.45 17.15 -21.46
CA CYS A 314 -1.32 16.93 -22.35
C CYS A 314 -0.98 15.43 -22.40
N SER A 315 -1.77 14.64 -23.13
CA SER A 315 -1.73 13.17 -23.08
C SER A 315 -0.41 12.54 -23.56
N ASN A 316 0.39 13.26 -24.33
CA ASN A 316 1.72 12.83 -24.78
C ASN A 316 2.86 13.40 -23.94
N LEU A 317 2.58 14.17 -22.88
CA LEU A 317 3.61 14.74 -22.01
C LEU A 317 4.36 13.64 -21.29
N GLU A 318 5.67 13.57 -21.48
CA GLU A 318 6.57 12.55 -20.93
C GLU A 318 7.40 13.08 -19.78
N SER A 319 7.88 14.34 -19.87
CA SER A 319 8.69 14.96 -18.83
C SER A 319 8.34 16.42 -18.55
N VAL A 320 8.47 16.79 -17.27
CA VAL A 320 8.28 18.16 -16.78
C VAL A 320 9.41 18.52 -15.84
N SER A 321 10.04 19.64 -16.09
CA SER A 321 11.01 20.27 -15.18
C SER A 321 10.62 21.73 -14.94
N ILE A 322 10.22 22.04 -13.72
CA ILE A 322 9.85 23.39 -13.28
C ILE A 322 10.68 23.71 -12.05
N ASP A 323 11.42 24.80 -12.07
CA ASP A 323 12.08 25.31 -10.88
C ASP A 323 11.36 26.51 -10.29
N ALA A 324 11.65 26.81 -9.05
CA ALA A 324 11.32 28.08 -8.38
C ALA A 324 9.85 28.51 -8.53
N LEU A 325 8.95 27.79 -7.88
CA LEU A 325 7.54 28.17 -7.71
C LEU A 325 7.29 28.85 -6.35
N GLU A 326 8.25 29.63 -5.87
CA GLU A 326 8.25 30.23 -4.54
C GLU A 326 6.99 31.06 -4.23
N ASN A 327 6.37 31.67 -5.22
CA ASN A 327 5.13 32.45 -5.06
C ASN A 327 3.86 31.65 -5.43
N CYS A 328 4.00 30.41 -5.86
CA CYS A 328 2.87 29.60 -6.30
C CYS A 328 2.07 29.05 -5.11
N ALA A 329 0.78 29.35 -5.07
CA ALA A 329 -0.10 28.88 -4.00
C ALA A 329 -0.85 27.59 -4.34
N SER A 330 -0.94 27.19 -5.63
CA SER A 330 -1.77 26.05 -6.03
C SER A 330 -1.25 25.33 -7.28
N LEU A 331 -1.19 24.00 -7.17
CA LEU A 331 -0.96 23.07 -8.28
C LEU A 331 -2.25 22.32 -8.70
N ASN A 332 -3.42 22.89 -8.42
CA ASN A 332 -4.70 22.23 -8.71
C ASN A 332 -4.76 21.75 -10.17
N ALA A 333 -4.93 20.43 -10.37
CA ALA A 333 -5.04 19.78 -11.67
C ALA A 333 -3.89 20.07 -12.66
N ALA A 334 -2.71 20.48 -12.16
CA ALA A 334 -1.62 20.99 -13.00
C ALA A 334 -1.22 20.02 -14.13
N PHE A 335 -1.25 18.71 -13.87
CA PHE A 335 -0.87 17.66 -14.82
C PHE A 335 -1.96 16.59 -14.97
N THR A 336 -3.20 16.93 -14.67
CA THR A 336 -4.31 15.98 -14.76
C THR A 336 -4.42 15.39 -16.16
N ASN A 337 -4.59 14.06 -16.26
CA ASN A 337 -4.69 13.31 -17.52
C ASN A 337 -3.46 13.38 -18.45
N CYS A 338 -2.26 13.64 -17.90
CA CYS A 338 -1.00 13.47 -18.60
C CYS A 338 -0.58 11.99 -18.59
N THR A 339 -1.25 11.17 -19.39
CA THR A 339 -1.18 9.69 -19.29
C THR A 339 0.20 9.10 -19.59
N LYS A 340 1.08 9.82 -20.31
CA LYS A 340 2.45 9.38 -20.60
C LYS A 340 3.50 10.00 -19.69
N LEU A 341 3.12 10.86 -18.75
CA LEU A 341 4.05 11.54 -17.84
C LEU A 341 4.78 10.51 -16.97
N LYS A 342 6.11 10.54 -17.03
CA LYS A 342 7.02 9.66 -16.28
C LYS A 342 7.92 10.44 -15.33
N ASP A 343 8.51 11.52 -15.84
CA ASP A 343 9.51 12.30 -15.13
C ASP A 343 8.95 13.66 -14.71
N VAL A 344 8.89 13.88 -13.41
CA VAL A 344 8.38 15.12 -12.82
C VAL A 344 9.42 15.70 -11.88
N ARG A 345 9.86 16.91 -12.19
CA ARG A 345 10.69 17.73 -11.32
C ARG A 345 9.99 19.05 -11.08
N ILE A 346 9.65 19.30 -9.86
CA ILE A 346 9.08 20.57 -9.41
C ILE A 346 9.97 21.06 -8.27
N GLY A 347 10.51 22.25 -8.42
CA GLY A 347 11.39 22.89 -7.45
C GLY A 347 10.67 23.33 -6.18
N ASP A 348 11.07 24.48 -5.62
CA ASP A 348 10.48 24.97 -4.38
C ASP A 348 8.98 25.22 -4.51
N ILE A 349 8.19 24.45 -3.75
CA ILE A 349 6.73 24.55 -3.63
C ILE A 349 6.32 24.83 -2.17
N SER A 350 7.20 25.45 -1.39
CA SER A 350 6.99 25.68 0.04
C SER A 350 5.74 26.48 0.37
N ASN A 351 5.27 27.32 -0.54
CA ASN A 351 4.04 28.13 -0.39
C ASN A 351 2.79 27.46 -1.00
N VAL A 352 2.94 26.31 -1.65
CA VAL A 352 1.79 25.59 -2.22
C VAL A 352 0.93 24.99 -1.11
N THR A 353 -0.35 25.37 -1.11
CA THR A 353 -1.34 24.86 -0.14
C THR A 353 -2.25 23.78 -0.72
N ASN A 354 -2.27 23.61 -2.06
CA ASN A 354 -3.28 22.80 -2.72
C ASN A 354 -2.67 21.93 -3.85
N LEU A 355 -2.75 20.59 -3.66
CA LEU A 355 -2.41 19.56 -4.66
C LEU A 355 -3.65 18.85 -5.22
N TYR A 356 -4.82 19.49 -5.21
CA TYR A 356 -6.08 18.91 -5.67
C TYR A 356 -5.95 18.36 -7.12
N THR A 357 -6.09 17.04 -7.30
CA THR A 357 -6.01 16.34 -8.59
C THR A 357 -4.75 16.63 -9.44
N THR A 358 -3.64 17.03 -8.81
CA THR A 358 -2.43 17.49 -9.51
C THR A 358 -1.92 16.51 -10.57
N PHE A 359 -1.79 15.22 -10.21
CA PHE A 359 -1.32 14.15 -11.10
C PHE A 359 -2.41 13.11 -11.40
N ARG A 360 -3.68 13.51 -11.28
CA ARG A 360 -4.79 12.58 -11.54
C ARG A 360 -4.68 11.96 -12.93
N ASN A 361 -4.77 10.61 -13.01
CA ASN A 361 -4.64 9.82 -14.23
C ASN A 361 -3.30 9.95 -14.97
N CYS A 362 -2.21 10.29 -14.27
CA CYS A 362 -0.86 10.15 -14.82
C CYS A 362 -0.44 8.67 -14.79
N SER A 363 -1.05 7.85 -15.63
CA SER A 363 -0.96 6.39 -15.58
C SER A 363 0.43 5.80 -15.88
N SER A 364 1.35 6.60 -16.44
CA SER A 364 2.74 6.20 -16.66
C SER A 364 3.72 6.67 -15.59
N LEU A 365 3.25 7.45 -14.59
CA LEU A 365 4.10 7.97 -13.51
C LEU A 365 4.49 6.82 -12.59
N GLU A 366 5.81 6.57 -12.42
CA GLU A 366 6.35 5.47 -11.62
C GLU A 366 6.88 5.93 -10.27
N SER A 367 7.36 7.18 -10.20
CA SER A 367 7.89 7.75 -8.96
C SER A 367 7.62 9.24 -8.85
N VAL A 368 7.50 9.73 -7.60
CA VAL A 368 7.35 11.16 -7.31
C VAL A 368 8.06 11.52 -6.01
N TYR A 369 8.70 12.69 -6.02
CA TYR A 369 9.30 13.31 -4.85
C TYR A 369 8.83 14.76 -4.74
N LEU A 370 8.19 15.11 -3.61
CA LEU A 370 7.74 16.49 -3.32
C LEU A 370 7.99 16.83 -1.85
N ASP A 371 8.42 18.06 -1.61
CA ASP A 371 8.45 18.66 -0.28
C ASP A 371 7.26 19.64 -0.14
N ILE A 372 6.34 19.36 0.79
CA ILE A 372 5.01 19.98 0.84
C ILE A 372 4.65 20.60 2.21
N PRO A 373 5.49 21.47 2.78
CA PRO A 373 5.34 21.94 4.15
C PRO A 373 4.07 22.76 4.41
N SER A 374 3.46 23.33 3.37
CA SER A 374 2.27 24.19 3.50
C SER A 374 0.99 23.57 2.93
N VAL A 375 1.09 22.35 2.35
CA VAL A 375 -0.06 21.72 1.71
C VAL A 375 -1.07 21.24 2.75
N THR A 376 -2.33 21.67 2.57
CA THR A 376 -3.45 21.23 3.42
C THR A 376 -4.33 20.17 2.76
N THR A 377 -4.30 20.05 1.43
CA THR A 377 -5.09 19.06 0.72
C THR A 377 -4.34 18.38 -0.41
N CYS A 378 -4.36 17.03 -0.37
CA CYS A 378 -3.91 16.14 -1.43
C CYS A 378 -5.08 15.38 -2.09
N TYR A 379 -6.28 15.97 -2.10
CA TYR A 379 -7.49 15.35 -2.66
C TYR A 379 -7.23 14.82 -4.07
N GLN A 380 -7.30 13.49 -4.23
CA GLN A 380 -7.08 12.78 -5.48
C GLN A 380 -5.78 13.17 -6.23
N ALA A 381 -4.75 13.60 -5.50
CA ALA A 381 -3.52 14.12 -6.11
C ALA A 381 -2.85 13.11 -7.06
N PHE A 382 -2.87 11.82 -6.73
CA PHE A 382 -2.30 10.73 -7.52
C PHE A 382 -3.36 9.69 -7.96
N TYR A 383 -4.65 10.05 -7.94
CA TYR A 383 -5.73 9.17 -8.35
C TYR A 383 -5.46 8.58 -9.76
N GLY A 384 -5.50 7.26 -9.92
CA GLY A 384 -5.33 6.59 -11.21
C GLY A 384 -3.88 6.60 -11.75
N CYS A 385 -2.88 6.89 -10.92
CA CYS A 385 -1.47 6.70 -11.26
C CYS A 385 -1.11 5.20 -11.19
N SER A 386 -1.61 4.43 -12.15
CA SER A 386 -1.61 2.96 -12.10
C SER A 386 -0.23 2.30 -12.09
N LYS A 387 0.83 3.01 -12.51
CA LYS A 387 2.23 2.52 -12.46
C LYS A 387 3.03 3.07 -11.28
N LEU A 388 2.43 3.90 -10.43
CA LEU A 388 3.13 4.54 -9.32
C LEU A 388 3.58 3.50 -8.29
N LYS A 389 4.88 3.46 -8.02
CA LYS A 389 5.53 2.52 -7.08
C LYS A 389 6.21 3.23 -5.92
N ASN A 390 6.88 4.34 -6.22
CA ASN A 390 7.68 5.06 -5.24
C ASN A 390 7.13 6.46 -5.01
N VAL A 391 6.74 6.75 -3.78
CA VAL A 391 6.22 8.07 -3.39
C VAL A 391 6.97 8.57 -2.18
N ILE A 392 7.58 9.74 -2.31
CA ILE A 392 8.21 10.44 -1.20
C ILE A 392 7.58 11.83 -1.10
N LEU A 393 6.74 12.00 -0.08
CA LEU A 393 6.19 13.30 0.30
C LEU A 393 6.79 13.72 1.63
N LYS A 394 7.53 14.83 1.65
CA LYS A 394 8.12 15.38 2.87
C LYS A 394 7.23 16.45 3.50
N ASN A 395 7.37 16.63 4.81
CA ASN A 395 6.70 17.69 5.58
C ASN A 395 5.18 17.70 5.44
N THR A 396 4.55 16.51 5.54
CA THR A 396 3.11 16.32 5.34
C THR A 396 2.23 16.67 6.56
N GLY A 397 2.81 17.14 7.66
CA GLY A 397 2.11 17.38 8.93
C GLY A 397 0.97 18.42 8.90
N ASN A 398 0.87 19.23 7.85
CA ASN A 398 -0.24 20.17 7.65
C ASN A 398 -1.37 19.61 6.77
N VAL A 399 -1.24 18.38 6.25
CA VAL A 399 -2.25 17.80 5.35
C VAL A 399 -3.48 17.35 6.13
N GLU A 400 -4.59 18.01 5.92
CA GLU A 400 -5.89 17.74 6.56
C GLU A 400 -6.73 16.74 5.75
N ASN A 401 -6.55 16.71 4.43
CA ASN A 401 -7.39 15.93 3.52
C ASN A 401 -6.58 15.05 2.56
N LEU A 402 -6.65 13.74 2.78
CA LEU A 402 -6.04 12.69 1.95
C LEU A 402 -7.07 11.91 1.11
N ASN A 403 -8.31 12.41 0.97
CA ASN A 403 -9.37 11.69 0.26
C ASN A 403 -8.93 11.31 -1.17
N GLY A 404 -8.93 10.01 -1.45
CA GLY A 404 -8.61 9.42 -2.76
C GLY A 404 -7.20 9.68 -3.25
N THR A 405 -6.27 10.13 -2.39
CA THR A 405 -4.92 10.57 -2.80
C THR A 405 -4.20 9.53 -3.66
N PHE A 406 -4.20 8.26 -3.25
CA PHE A 406 -3.55 7.16 -3.97
C PHE A 406 -4.55 6.15 -4.54
N SER A 407 -5.82 6.53 -4.65
CA SER A 407 -6.85 5.65 -5.20
C SER A 407 -6.49 5.20 -6.61
N GLN A 408 -6.65 3.89 -6.89
CA GLN A 408 -6.29 3.24 -8.16
C GLN A 408 -4.79 3.27 -8.51
N CYS A 409 -3.90 3.40 -7.51
CA CYS A 409 -2.47 3.18 -7.69
C CYS A 409 -2.15 1.68 -7.60
N VAL A 410 -2.59 0.92 -8.60
CA VAL A 410 -2.58 -0.56 -8.57
C VAL A 410 -1.18 -1.18 -8.46
N ALA A 411 -0.13 -0.46 -8.84
CA ALA A 411 1.27 -0.93 -8.74
C ALA A 411 1.96 -0.56 -7.41
N LEU A 412 1.27 0.17 -6.51
CA LEU A 412 1.85 0.61 -5.24
C LEU A 412 1.92 -0.56 -4.26
N GLU A 413 3.13 -1.03 -3.94
CA GLU A 413 3.34 -2.18 -3.03
C GLU A 413 3.47 -1.76 -1.57
N THR A 414 4.05 -0.59 -1.31
CA THR A 414 4.24 -0.03 0.03
C THR A 414 3.66 1.37 0.09
N ALA A 415 2.82 1.64 1.08
CA ALA A 415 2.26 2.98 1.28
C ALA A 415 3.36 3.97 1.72
N PRO A 416 3.33 5.23 1.25
CA PRO A 416 4.35 6.22 1.61
C PRO A 416 4.30 6.54 3.11
N SER A 417 5.48 6.84 3.69
CA SER A 417 5.53 7.36 5.06
C SER A 417 5.06 8.80 5.10
N LEU A 418 3.95 9.07 5.81
CA LEU A 418 3.33 10.38 5.94
C LEU A 418 3.18 10.76 7.42
N ASP A 419 3.41 12.01 7.76
CA ASP A 419 2.89 12.58 8.99
C ASP A 419 1.41 12.92 8.75
N THR A 420 0.53 12.20 9.42
CA THR A 420 -0.93 12.32 9.29
C THR A 420 -1.59 12.95 10.51
N SER A 421 -0.80 13.57 11.38
CA SER A 421 -1.29 14.13 12.67
C SER A 421 -2.37 15.18 12.52
N SER A 422 -2.41 15.94 11.41
CA SER A 422 -3.48 16.91 11.12
C SER A 422 -4.60 16.34 10.26
N CYS A 423 -4.50 15.08 9.80
CA CYS A 423 -5.45 14.52 8.86
C CYS A 423 -6.80 14.22 9.53
N THR A 424 -7.88 14.68 8.90
CA THR A 424 -9.26 14.43 9.34
C THR A 424 -10.06 13.54 8.39
N ASN A 425 -9.60 13.40 7.14
CA ASN A 425 -10.30 12.67 6.09
C ASN A 425 -9.37 11.70 5.35
N PHE A 426 -9.60 10.40 5.57
CA PHE A 426 -8.85 9.29 5.00
C PHE A 426 -9.69 8.46 4.00
N ASN A 427 -10.83 9.01 3.56
CA ASN A 427 -11.75 8.34 2.64
C ASN A 427 -11.03 7.91 1.35
N SER A 428 -11.19 6.66 0.96
CA SER A 428 -10.67 6.08 -0.30
C SER A 428 -9.17 6.30 -0.55
N VAL A 429 -8.36 6.55 0.49
CA VAL A 429 -6.96 6.96 0.33
C VAL A 429 -6.14 5.96 -0.49
N PHE A 430 -6.35 4.65 -0.28
CA PHE A 430 -5.72 3.54 -1.01
C PHE A 430 -6.76 2.64 -1.71
N PHE A 431 -7.92 3.20 -2.09
CA PHE A 431 -8.95 2.45 -2.80
C PHE A 431 -8.38 1.80 -4.06
N ASN A 432 -8.56 0.49 -4.23
CA ASN A 432 -8.09 -0.29 -5.37
C ASN A 432 -6.55 -0.19 -5.59
N CYS A 433 -5.78 -0.25 -4.50
CA CYS A 433 -4.34 -0.46 -4.53
C CYS A 433 -4.04 -1.96 -4.46
N GLU A 434 -4.32 -2.69 -5.53
CA GLU A 434 -4.30 -4.16 -5.58
C GLU A 434 -2.98 -4.77 -5.09
N SER A 435 -1.83 -4.13 -5.42
CA SER A 435 -0.49 -4.62 -5.05
C SER A 435 -0.06 -4.25 -3.62
N LEU A 436 -0.86 -3.46 -2.88
CA LEU A 436 -0.45 -2.93 -1.57
C LEU A 436 -0.28 -4.05 -0.54
N LYS A 437 0.91 -4.16 0.04
CA LYS A 437 1.29 -5.17 1.04
C LYS A 437 1.59 -4.57 2.40
N GLU A 438 2.24 -3.40 2.40
CA GLU A 438 2.76 -2.77 3.60
C GLU A 438 2.19 -1.36 3.77
N VAL A 439 1.67 -1.09 4.95
CA VAL A 439 1.17 0.22 5.37
C VAL A 439 1.88 0.61 6.66
N PRO A 440 2.60 1.75 6.71
CA PRO A 440 3.20 2.23 7.93
C PRO A 440 2.12 2.56 8.97
N VAL A 441 2.49 2.58 10.23
CA VAL A 441 1.57 3.02 11.29
C VAL A 441 1.42 4.54 11.18
N TYR A 442 0.23 4.97 10.76
CA TYR A 442 -0.13 6.38 10.66
C TYR A 442 -0.72 6.91 11.97
N GLU A 443 -0.45 8.19 12.27
CA GLU A 443 -1.11 8.91 13.36
C GLU A 443 -2.49 9.42 12.89
N THR A 444 -3.51 8.56 12.94
CA THR A 444 -4.84 8.84 12.43
C THR A 444 -5.86 9.14 13.52
N SER A 445 -5.41 9.53 14.72
CA SER A 445 -6.27 9.83 15.88
C SER A 445 -7.27 10.97 15.66
N ASN A 446 -7.06 11.84 14.66
CA ASN A 446 -7.96 12.92 14.27
C ASN A 446 -8.88 12.55 13.09
N VAL A 447 -8.70 11.39 12.49
CA VAL A 447 -9.48 10.97 11.32
C VAL A 447 -10.86 10.49 11.74
N THR A 448 -11.89 11.10 11.17
CA THR A 448 -13.30 10.73 11.43
C THR A 448 -13.92 9.88 10.33
N ASN A 449 -13.35 9.89 9.13
CA ASN A 449 -13.88 9.19 7.97
C ASN A 449 -12.82 8.28 7.32
N PHE A 450 -13.02 6.95 7.47
CA PHE A 450 -12.19 5.90 6.87
C PHE A 450 -12.91 5.13 5.75
N ASN A 451 -14.05 5.64 5.25
CA ASN A 451 -14.82 4.93 4.23
C ASN A 451 -13.95 4.56 3.03
N LEU A 452 -14.04 3.32 2.59
CA LEU A 452 -13.33 2.80 1.42
C LEU A 452 -11.79 2.93 1.48
N ALA A 453 -11.20 3.17 2.66
CA ALA A 453 -9.78 3.56 2.76
C ALA A 453 -8.82 2.55 2.16
N PHE A 454 -9.09 1.24 2.30
CA PHE A 454 -8.30 0.13 1.78
C PHE A 454 -9.13 -0.86 0.96
N THR A 455 -10.32 -0.47 0.48
CA THR A 455 -11.16 -1.32 -0.36
C THR A 455 -10.37 -1.82 -1.58
N GLN A 456 -10.46 -3.12 -1.87
CA GLN A 456 -9.76 -3.78 -2.98
C GLN A 456 -8.21 -3.72 -2.87
N CYS A 457 -7.66 -3.67 -1.64
CA CYS A 457 -6.25 -3.92 -1.40
C CYS A 457 -6.02 -5.44 -1.27
N GLU A 458 -6.09 -6.16 -2.39
CA GLU A 458 -6.16 -7.62 -2.43
C GLU A 458 -4.94 -8.32 -1.81
N ASN A 459 -3.76 -7.69 -1.84
CA ASN A 459 -2.51 -8.24 -1.33
C ASN A 459 -2.16 -7.79 0.10
N LEU A 460 -3.01 -6.98 0.75
CA LEU A 460 -2.79 -6.52 2.12
C LEU A 460 -3.03 -7.66 3.11
N GLU A 461 -1.99 -8.12 3.83
CA GLU A 461 -2.09 -9.22 4.79
C GLU A 461 -2.32 -8.76 6.24
N TYR A 462 -1.76 -7.62 6.60
CA TYR A 462 -1.80 -7.07 7.95
C TYR A 462 -1.87 -5.55 7.94
N ILE A 463 -2.63 -4.99 8.85
CA ILE A 463 -2.64 -3.54 9.09
C ILE A 463 -2.80 -3.23 10.58
N ARG A 464 -2.11 -2.17 11.03
CA ARG A 464 -2.27 -1.56 12.33
C ARG A 464 -2.59 -0.08 12.16
N ILE A 465 -3.75 0.37 12.68
CA ILE A 465 -4.25 1.73 12.42
C ILE A 465 -5.03 2.29 13.62
N ASP A 466 -4.83 3.57 13.91
CA ASP A 466 -5.57 4.28 14.94
C ASP A 466 -6.93 4.74 14.39
N VAL A 467 -8.00 4.28 15.03
CA VAL A 467 -9.39 4.58 14.68
C VAL A 467 -10.16 5.24 15.81
N SER A 468 -9.46 5.81 16.79
CA SER A 468 -10.06 6.34 18.03
C SER A 468 -11.08 7.45 17.82
N SER A 469 -11.01 8.20 16.74
CA SER A 469 -12.00 9.23 16.37
C SER A 469 -12.92 8.86 15.22
N ALA A 470 -12.85 7.62 14.72
CA ALA A 470 -13.65 7.18 13.58
C ALA A 470 -15.14 7.27 13.87
N LEU A 471 -15.88 7.97 13.02
CA LEU A 471 -17.35 7.98 12.99
C LEU A 471 -17.89 6.99 11.95
N SER A 472 -17.14 6.74 10.88
CA SER A 472 -17.49 5.79 9.83
C SER A 472 -16.29 5.05 9.28
N MET A 473 -16.41 3.72 9.16
CA MET A 473 -15.47 2.79 8.57
C MET A 473 -16.15 1.94 7.47
N GLU A 474 -17.14 2.51 6.77
CA GLU A 474 -17.88 1.83 5.70
C GLU A 474 -16.93 1.28 4.63
N SER A 475 -17.04 -0.01 4.31
CA SER A 475 -16.25 -0.71 3.29
C SER A 475 -14.74 -0.55 3.45
N MET A 476 -14.20 -0.25 4.64
CA MET A 476 -12.79 0.11 4.82
C MET A 476 -11.84 -0.98 4.31
N PHE A 477 -12.17 -2.26 4.49
CA PHE A 477 -11.39 -3.41 4.05
C PHE A 477 -12.15 -4.34 3.09
N GLU A 478 -13.19 -3.83 2.44
CA GLU A 478 -13.95 -4.63 1.47
C GLU A 478 -13.03 -5.14 0.36
N ASP A 479 -13.16 -6.44 0.01
CA ASP A 479 -12.34 -7.14 -0.99
C ASP A 479 -10.83 -7.21 -0.67
N CYS A 480 -10.41 -7.05 0.60
CA CYS A 480 -9.05 -7.34 1.04
C CYS A 480 -8.86 -8.85 1.20
N THR A 481 -8.78 -9.58 0.09
CA THR A 481 -8.86 -11.06 0.07
C THR A 481 -7.70 -11.76 0.78
N SER A 482 -6.53 -11.11 0.88
CA SER A 482 -5.35 -11.65 1.61
C SER A 482 -5.29 -11.24 3.08
N LEU A 483 -6.21 -10.39 3.57
CA LEU A 483 -6.16 -9.83 4.91
C LEU A 483 -6.38 -10.91 5.98
N ARG A 484 -5.37 -11.07 6.84
CA ARG A 484 -5.35 -12.10 7.91
C ARG A 484 -5.55 -11.53 9.28
N ASN A 485 -5.07 -10.30 9.52
CA ASN A 485 -5.16 -9.68 10.82
C ASN A 485 -5.25 -8.14 10.71
N VAL A 486 -6.07 -7.57 11.57
CA VAL A 486 -6.22 -6.11 11.72
C VAL A 486 -6.07 -5.76 13.19
N GLU A 487 -5.21 -4.82 13.49
CA GLU A 487 -5.04 -4.26 14.83
C GLU A 487 -5.54 -2.81 14.86
N PHE A 488 -6.72 -2.61 15.44
CA PHE A 488 -7.21 -1.27 15.72
C PHE A 488 -6.55 -0.70 16.96
N ILE A 489 -5.95 0.48 16.84
CA ILE A 489 -5.46 1.29 17.96
C ILE A 489 -6.60 2.20 18.41
N GLY A 490 -6.79 2.34 19.71
CA GLY A 490 -7.86 3.17 20.29
C GLY A 490 -9.21 2.44 20.39
N ASN A 491 -10.23 3.20 20.80
CA ASN A 491 -11.57 2.66 21.02
C ASN A 491 -12.49 3.05 19.84
N THR A 492 -13.17 2.07 19.27
CA THR A 492 -14.18 2.26 18.21
C THR A 492 -15.58 2.61 18.72
N GLY A 493 -15.74 2.81 20.02
CA GLY A 493 -17.04 3.05 20.66
C GLY A 493 -17.80 4.29 20.18
N ASN A 494 -17.20 5.19 19.40
CA ASN A 494 -17.86 6.32 18.76
C ASN A 494 -18.28 6.06 17.31
N THR A 495 -17.89 4.93 16.74
CA THR A 495 -18.17 4.62 15.35
C THR A 495 -19.62 4.19 15.17
N GLU A 496 -20.34 4.89 14.29
CA GLU A 496 -21.74 4.68 13.99
C GLU A 496 -21.94 3.72 12.80
N ASN A 497 -21.04 3.77 11.80
CA ASN A 497 -21.19 3.00 10.57
C ASN A 497 -20.01 2.06 10.32
N PHE A 498 -20.30 0.75 10.43
CA PHE A 498 -19.38 -0.36 10.14
C PHE A 498 -19.85 -1.18 8.93
N SER A 499 -20.81 -0.68 8.14
CA SER A 499 -21.35 -1.44 7.01
C SER A 499 -20.23 -1.86 6.07
N ARG A 500 -20.28 -3.14 5.64
CA ARG A 500 -19.36 -3.73 4.67
C ARG A 500 -17.87 -3.70 5.08
N LEU A 501 -17.57 -3.48 6.37
CA LEU A 501 -16.19 -3.26 6.86
C LEU A 501 -15.19 -4.31 6.37
N PHE A 502 -15.57 -5.60 6.37
CA PHE A 502 -14.74 -6.73 5.99
C PHE A 502 -15.36 -7.61 4.90
N VAL A 503 -16.22 -7.06 4.04
CA VAL A 503 -16.82 -7.88 2.97
C VAL A 503 -15.70 -8.56 2.15
N ASN A 504 -15.88 -9.89 1.93
CA ASN A 504 -14.96 -10.72 1.14
C ASN A 504 -13.50 -10.77 1.65
N CYS A 505 -13.25 -10.48 2.93
CA CYS A 505 -11.93 -10.73 3.54
C CYS A 505 -11.74 -12.25 3.73
N SER A 506 -11.55 -12.97 2.63
CA SER A 506 -11.58 -14.42 2.60
C SER A 506 -10.43 -15.10 3.36
N SER A 507 -9.31 -14.40 3.62
CA SER A 507 -8.18 -14.93 4.41
C SER A 507 -8.31 -14.67 5.91
N LEU A 508 -9.31 -13.93 6.35
CA LEU A 508 -9.53 -13.59 7.76
C LEU A 508 -9.98 -14.84 8.53
N LYS A 509 -9.21 -15.24 9.54
CA LYS A 509 -9.52 -16.43 10.37
C LYS A 509 -10.18 -16.05 11.71
N ASN A 510 -9.84 -14.88 12.23
CA ASN A 510 -10.33 -14.42 13.51
C ASN A 510 -10.89 -13.02 13.33
N ILE A 511 -12.14 -12.80 13.75
CA ILE A 511 -12.68 -11.46 13.78
C ILE A 511 -11.93 -10.66 14.84
N PRO A 512 -11.35 -9.49 14.52
CA PRO A 512 -10.71 -8.64 15.51
C PRO A 512 -11.78 -8.14 16.50
N PHE A 513 -11.40 -8.07 17.77
CA PHE A 513 -12.31 -7.52 18.79
C PHE A 513 -12.25 -5.99 18.75
N PHE A 514 -13.40 -5.34 18.65
CA PHE A 514 -13.56 -3.89 18.72
C PHE A 514 -14.97 -3.52 19.26
N ASP A 515 -15.09 -2.30 19.79
CA ASP A 515 -16.30 -1.82 20.45
C ASP A 515 -17.34 -1.36 19.40
N THR A 516 -18.55 -1.92 19.47
CA THR A 516 -19.70 -1.58 18.60
C THR A 516 -20.83 -0.90 19.36
N SER A 517 -20.56 -0.32 20.53
CA SER A 517 -21.60 0.21 21.43
C SER A 517 -22.41 1.37 20.83
N SER A 518 -21.82 2.19 19.95
CA SER A 518 -22.54 3.25 19.22
C SER A 518 -22.92 2.88 17.79
N ALA A 519 -22.67 1.65 17.36
CA ALA A 519 -22.98 1.23 16.01
C ALA A 519 -24.49 1.35 15.70
N GLU A 520 -24.81 1.99 14.58
CA GLU A 520 -26.17 2.07 14.02
C GLU A 520 -26.33 1.15 12.81
N ASN A 521 -25.25 1.00 12.01
CA ASN A 521 -25.25 0.24 10.77
C ASN A 521 -24.09 -0.76 10.72
N VAL A 522 -24.43 -2.05 10.69
CA VAL A 522 -23.51 -3.19 10.58
C VAL A 522 -23.88 -4.11 9.41
N ASN A 523 -24.60 -3.58 8.39
CA ASN A 523 -24.98 -4.35 7.21
C ASN A 523 -23.75 -4.97 6.54
N GLU A 524 -23.83 -6.26 6.22
CA GLU A 524 -22.81 -7.00 5.46
C GLU A 524 -21.40 -6.91 6.08
N MET A 525 -21.25 -6.57 7.36
CA MET A 525 -19.94 -6.25 7.97
C MET A 525 -18.90 -7.37 7.76
N PHE A 526 -19.30 -8.64 7.84
CA PHE A 526 -18.43 -9.82 7.66
C PHE A 526 -18.90 -10.73 6.52
N ASN A 527 -19.72 -10.20 5.61
CA ASN A 527 -20.25 -10.96 4.48
C ASN A 527 -19.09 -11.50 3.61
N GLY A 528 -19.07 -12.81 3.35
CA GLY A 528 -18.04 -13.43 2.52
C GLY A 528 -16.67 -13.66 3.20
N CYS A 529 -16.56 -13.47 4.52
CA CYS A 529 -15.36 -13.85 5.29
C CYS A 529 -15.32 -15.37 5.51
N ILE A 530 -15.20 -16.14 4.43
CA ILE A 530 -15.49 -17.58 4.38
C ILE A 530 -14.66 -18.45 5.30
N ASN A 531 -13.44 -18.01 5.69
CA ASN A 531 -12.50 -18.79 6.50
C ASN A 531 -12.48 -18.39 7.99
N VAL A 532 -13.42 -17.60 8.47
CA VAL A 532 -13.50 -17.21 9.88
C VAL A 532 -13.78 -18.43 10.76
N GLU A 533 -12.94 -18.64 11.77
CA GLU A 533 -13.04 -19.71 12.74
C GLU A 533 -13.41 -19.23 14.16
N SER A 534 -13.19 -17.95 14.48
CA SER A 534 -13.46 -17.41 15.83
C SER A 534 -13.85 -15.93 15.79
N GLY A 535 -14.47 -15.44 16.88
CA GLY A 535 -14.88 -14.06 17.07
C GLY A 535 -16.28 -13.72 16.57
N ALA A 536 -16.91 -14.55 15.71
CA ALA A 536 -18.21 -14.23 15.12
C ALA A 536 -19.34 -14.25 16.15
N VAL A 537 -19.35 -15.22 17.05
CA VAL A 537 -20.37 -15.34 18.10
C VAL A 537 -20.22 -14.22 19.12
N GLU A 538 -19.00 -14.00 19.59
CA GLU A 538 -18.66 -12.95 20.55
C GLU A 538 -19.04 -11.56 20.02
N MET A 539 -18.76 -11.30 18.74
CA MET A 539 -19.14 -10.05 18.09
C MET A 539 -20.66 -9.93 17.96
N TYR A 540 -21.36 -11.00 17.57
CA TYR A 540 -22.83 -11.03 17.52
C TYR A 540 -23.44 -10.73 18.91
N GLU A 541 -22.97 -11.38 19.98
CA GLU A 541 -23.43 -11.16 21.34
C GLU A 541 -23.22 -9.73 21.81
N GLN A 542 -22.10 -9.11 21.47
CA GLN A 542 -21.82 -7.71 21.74
C GLN A 542 -22.81 -6.80 21.00
N MET A 543 -23.06 -7.06 19.73
CA MET A 543 -23.95 -6.24 18.90
C MET A 543 -25.42 -6.30 19.39
N ILE A 544 -25.94 -7.46 19.76
CA ILE A 544 -27.32 -7.57 20.26
C ILE A 544 -27.51 -6.93 21.65
N ALA A 545 -26.41 -6.74 22.38
CA ALA A 545 -26.45 -5.99 23.64
C ALA A 545 -26.56 -4.47 23.42
N SER A 546 -26.23 -3.98 22.21
CA SER A 546 -26.35 -2.57 21.84
C SER A 546 -27.78 -2.25 21.38
N ALA A 547 -28.39 -1.20 21.95
CA ALA A 547 -29.72 -0.75 21.57
C ALA A 547 -29.72 0.17 20.32
N SER A 548 -28.55 0.57 19.82
CA SER A 548 -28.40 1.55 18.73
C SER A 548 -28.51 0.93 17.33
N ILE A 549 -28.17 -0.37 17.18
CA ILE A 549 -28.11 -1.02 15.86
C ILE A 549 -29.50 -1.10 15.23
N SER A 550 -29.68 -0.40 14.12
CA SER A 550 -30.92 -0.36 13.34
C SER A 550 -30.85 -1.13 12.02
N SER A 551 -29.60 -1.39 11.53
CA SER A 551 -29.32 -2.01 10.23
C SER A 551 -28.24 -3.07 10.36
N TYR A 552 -28.60 -4.36 10.09
CA TYR A 552 -27.73 -5.53 10.32
C TYR A 552 -27.90 -6.66 9.30
N SER A 553 -28.57 -6.39 8.17
CA SER A 553 -28.83 -7.41 7.14
C SER A 553 -27.53 -8.03 6.63
N TYR A 554 -27.50 -9.36 6.55
CA TYR A 554 -26.36 -10.13 6.02
C TYR A 554 -25.03 -9.87 6.74
N CYS A 555 -25.05 -9.37 7.99
CA CYS A 555 -23.82 -9.05 8.74
C CYS A 555 -22.82 -10.21 8.77
N PHE A 556 -23.29 -11.47 8.94
CA PHE A 556 -22.48 -12.68 8.98
C PHE A 556 -22.78 -13.63 7.81
N LYS A 557 -23.35 -13.15 6.71
CA LYS A 557 -23.64 -14.01 5.56
C LYS A 557 -22.32 -14.61 5.02
N ASP A 558 -22.32 -15.94 4.83
CA ASP A 558 -21.18 -16.70 4.37
C ASP A 558 -19.90 -16.54 5.22
N CYS A 559 -20.01 -16.08 6.48
CA CYS A 559 -18.89 -15.90 7.39
C CYS A 559 -18.50 -17.25 8.03
N GLY A 560 -17.33 -17.81 7.66
CA GLY A 560 -16.83 -19.07 8.21
C GLY A 560 -17.38 -20.33 7.53
N VAL A 561 -18.13 -20.22 6.43
CA VAL A 561 -18.73 -21.38 5.74
C VAL A 561 -17.72 -22.36 5.12
N ALA A 562 -16.47 -21.95 4.93
CA ALA A 562 -15.41 -22.80 4.42
C ALA A 562 -14.69 -23.62 5.52
N THR A 563 -15.11 -23.47 6.79
CA THR A 563 -14.53 -24.21 7.93
C THR A 563 -15.63 -24.85 8.78
N LEU A 564 -15.38 -26.03 9.32
CA LEU A 564 -16.35 -26.69 10.20
C LEU A 564 -16.62 -25.89 11.48
N ARG A 565 -15.58 -25.25 12.02
CA ARG A 565 -15.68 -24.40 13.22
C ARG A 565 -16.52 -23.15 12.94
N GLY A 566 -16.31 -22.52 11.77
CA GLY A 566 -17.10 -21.37 11.34
C GLY A 566 -18.58 -21.71 11.14
N ILE A 567 -18.88 -22.84 10.47
CA ILE A 567 -20.25 -23.36 10.32
C ILE A 567 -20.90 -23.54 11.70
N GLY A 568 -20.17 -24.14 12.66
CA GLY A 568 -20.65 -24.31 14.03
C GLY A 568 -20.97 -22.98 14.73
N ASN A 569 -20.18 -21.94 14.49
CA ASN A 569 -20.45 -20.60 15.01
C ASN A 569 -21.67 -19.98 14.33
N LEU A 570 -21.81 -20.11 13.00
CA LEU A 570 -22.98 -19.59 12.28
C LEU A 570 -24.29 -20.22 12.70
N CYS A 571 -24.28 -21.46 13.18
CA CYS A 571 -25.45 -22.12 13.77
C CYS A 571 -25.92 -21.47 15.10
N LYS A 572 -25.15 -20.56 15.69
CA LYS A 572 -25.52 -19.78 16.88
C LYS A 572 -26.05 -18.39 16.53
N ILE A 573 -25.87 -17.96 15.29
CA ILE A 573 -26.25 -16.62 14.79
C ILE A 573 -27.56 -16.74 14.00
N PRO A 574 -28.59 -15.94 14.28
CA PRO A 574 -29.85 -15.99 13.55
C PRO A 574 -29.71 -15.69 12.05
N THR A 575 -30.61 -16.27 11.25
CA THR A 575 -30.64 -16.05 9.78
C THR A 575 -30.93 -14.59 9.42
N SER A 576 -31.63 -13.83 10.29
CA SER A 576 -31.83 -12.39 10.11
C SER A 576 -30.54 -11.58 10.14
N TRP A 577 -29.48 -12.10 10.76
CA TRP A 577 -28.11 -11.54 10.77
C TRP A 577 -27.19 -12.16 9.71
N GLY A 578 -27.69 -13.08 8.90
CA GLY A 578 -26.93 -13.82 7.90
C GLY A 578 -26.30 -15.12 8.42
N GLY A 579 -26.53 -15.51 9.67
CA GLY A 579 -26.12 -16.83 10.20
C GLY A 579 -26.96 -17.97 9.62
N LEU A 580 -26.59 -19.20 9.97
CA LEU A 580 -27.35 -20.41 9.58
C LEU A 580 -28.56 -20.63 10.48
N GLY A 581 -28.61 -19.93 11.60
CA GLY A 581 -29.66 -20.02 12.62
C GLY A 581 -29.44 -21.18 13.60
N PRO A 582 -29.99 -21.08 14.81
CA PRO A 582 -29.88 -22.09 15.83
C PRO A 582 -30.56 -23.39 15.37
N LEU A 583 -29.87 -24.51 15.62
CA LEU A 583 -30.44 -25.83 15.40
C LEU A 583 -31.64 -26.01 16.33
N SER A 584 -32.64 -26.81 15.90
CA SER A 584 -33.77 -27.17 16.72
C SER A 584 -33.35 -27.95 17.98
N ALA A 585 -34.20 -27.97 19.00
CA ALA A 585 -33.90 -28.66 20.27
C ALA A 585 -33.56 -30.14 20.03
N ASN A 586 -32.58 -30.63 20.80
CA ASN A 586 -32.07 -32.01 20.74
C ASN A 586 -31.54 -32.42 19.36
N THR A 587 -30.91 -31.46 18.66
CA THR A 587 -30.33 -31.68 17.35
C THR A 587 -28.83 -31.52 17.41
N LEU A 588 -28.05 -32.42 16.75
CA LEU A 588 -26.61 -32.28 16.52
C LEU A 588 -26.33 -32.18 15.03
N LEU A 589 -25.31 -31.43 14.67
CA LEU A 589 -24.79 -31.28 13.31
C LEU A 589 -23.48 -32.07 13.18
N PHE A 590 -23.43 -32.96 12.21
CA PHE A 590 -22.34 -33.88 11.94
C PHE A 590 -21.66 -33.56 10.61
N SER A 591 -20.38 -33.84 10.53
CA SER A 591 -19.56 -33.86 9.31
C SER A 591 -19.10 -35.30 9.04
N PHE A 592 -19.17 -35.71 7.76
CA PHE A 592 -18.71 -37.01 7.28
C PHE A 592 -17.62 -36.86 6.24
N SER A 593 -16.65 -37.81 6.22
CA SER A 593 -15.43 -37.76 5.41
C SER A 593 -15.68 -37.87 3.90
N LYS A 594 -16.74 -38.62 3.49
CA LYS A 594 -17.07 -38.82 2.09
C LYS A 594 -18.22 -37.92 1.67
N SER A 595 -18.08 -37.25 0.54
CA SER A 595 -19.09 -36.35 0.00
C SER A 595 -20.41 -37.01 -0.39
N ASP A 596 -20.36 -38.30 -0.76
CA ASP A 596 -21.51 -39.12 -1.17
C ASP A 596 -22.09 -40.01 -0.04
N TYR A 597 -21.52 -39.92 1.16
CA TYR A 597 -21.99 -40.71 2.29
C TYR A 597 -23.34 -40.20 2.81
N SER A 598 -24.26 -41.12 3.05
CA SER A 598 -25.56 -40.83 3.68
C SER A 598 -25.75 -41.69 4.93
N PRO A 599 -25.91 -41.08 6.11
CA PRO A 599 -26.14 -41.82 7.35
C PRO A 599 -27.44 -42.64 7.33
N THR A 600 -28.46 -42.20 6.58
CA THR A 600 -29.69 -42.92 6.42
C THR A 600 -29.55 -44.22 5.61
N VAL A 601 -28.76 -44.14 4.52
CA VAL A 601 -28.42 -45.33 3.68
C VAL A 601 -27.51 -46.27 4.42
N ALA A 602 -26.61 -45.76 5.24
CA ALA A 602 -25.74 -46.55 6.11
C ALA A 602 -26.49 -47.21 7.28
N GLY A 603 -27.78 -46.94 7.48
CA GLY A 603 -28.63 -47.55 8.52
C GLY A 603 -28.37 -47.01 9.92
N LEU A 604 -27.82 -45.79 10.06
CA LEU A 604 -27.69 -45.13 11.35
C LEU A 604 -29.08 -44.75 11.89
N ASN A 605 -29.33 -45.04 13.18
CA ASN A 605 -30.58 -44.76 13.81
C ASN A 605 -30.79 -43.26 14.07
N GLY A 606 -32.06 -42.82 14.18
CA GLY A 606 -32.47 -41.47 14.44
C GLY A 606 -33.04 -40.77 13.20
N THR A 607 -33.44 -39.51 13.37
CA THR A 607 -33.94 -38.70 12.27
C THR A 607 -32.79 -37.88 11.68
N TRP A 608 -32.38 -38.25 10.47
CA TRP A 608 -31.30 -37.59 9.75
C TRP A 608 -31.84 -36.73 8.63
N ALA A 609 -31.29 -35.52 8.48
CA ALA A 609 -31.57 -34.62 7.36
C ALA A 609 -30.27 -34.03 6.87
N GLN A 610 -30.09 -33.95 5.55
CA GLN A 610 -28.97 -33.25 4.96
C GLN A 610 -29.01 -31.78 5.33
N PHE A 611 -27.88 -31.22 5.69
CA PHE A 611 -27.75 -29.81 6.08
C PHE A 611 -27.07 -29.04 4.97
N ASP A 612 -27.74 -28.05 4.45
CA ASP A 612 -27.24 -27.15 3.41
C ASP A 612 -26.87 -25.80 4.06
N THR A 613 -25.62 -25.37 3.85
CA THR A 613 -25.15 -24.05 4.30
C THR A 613 -25.60 -22.92 3.37
N GLY A 614 -26.10 -23.25 2.18
CA GLY A 614 -26.42 -22.29 1.13
C GLY A 614 -25.19 -21.74 0.38
N TYR A 615 -23.98 -22.20 0.74
CA TYR A 615 -22.74 -21.77 0.07
C TYR A 615 -22.39 -22.77 -1.04
N SER A 616 -22.32 -22.27 -2.29
CA SER A 616 -22.19 -23.12 -3.49
C SER A 616 -20.88 -23.90 -3.60
N GLU A 617 -19.82 -23.44 -2.95
CA GLU A 617 -18.50 -24.08 -2.94
C GLU A 617 -18.26 -24.96 -1.71
N ASN A 618 -19.31 -25.22 -0.92
CA ASN A 618 -19.22 -26.06 0.26
C ASN A 618 -18.88 -27.51 -0.15
N THR A 619 -17.76 -28.01 0.35
CA THR A 619 -17.28 -29.38 0.11
C THR A 619 -17.62 -30.35 1.24
N PHE A 620 -18.18 -29.86 2.33
CA PHE A 620 -18.51 -30.66 3.51
C PHE A 620 -19.79 -31.45 3.31
N ASN A 621 -19.78 -32.73 3.70
CA ASN A 621 -20.99 -33.55 3.79
C ASN A 621 -21.59 -33.42 5.18
N LEU A 622 -22.61 -32.56 5.31
CA LEU A 622 -23.21 -32.16 6.57
C LEU A 622 -24.59 -32.76 6.75
N TRP A 623 -24.87 -33.28 7.93
CA TRP A 623 -26.13 -33.87 8.29
C TRP A 623 -26.53 -33.49 9.71
N THR A 624 -27.80 -33.09 9.90
CA THR A 624 -28.39 -32.96 11.21
C THR A 624 -28.97 -34.30 11.65
N TRP A 625 -28.82 -34.61 12.94
CA TRP A 625 -29.50 -35.69 13.63
C TRP A 625 -30.30 -35.12 14.78
N GLN A 626 -31.56 -35.58 14.90
CA GLN A 626 -32.46 -35.17 15.97
C GLN A 626 -33.03 -36.37 16.71
N ASP A 627 -33.01 -36.34 18.05
CA ASP A 627 -33.73 -37.27 18.93
C ASP A 627 -34.37 -36.50 20.08
N LEU A 628 -35.67 -36.41 20.06
CA LEU A 628 -36.48 -35.74 21.08
C LEU A 628 -36.56 -36.50 22.41
N SER A 629 -35.95 -37.68 22.51
CA SER A 629 -35.86 -38.37 23.79
C SER A 629 -34.77 -37.73 24.68
N SER A 630 -34.96 -37.78 25.98
CA SER A 630 -33.95 -37.33 26.95
C SER A 630 -32.74 -38.30 27.10
N ASN A 631 -32.79 -39.44 26.41
CA ASN A 631 -31.83 -40.51 26.55
C ASN A 631 -31.04 -40.75 25.27
N TRP A 632 -29.91 -40.10 25.17
CA TRP A 632 -28.95 -40.26 24.05
C TRP A 632 -27.99 -41.42 24.31
N ILE A 633 -28.58 -42.64 24.57
CA ILE A 633 -27.83 -43.85 24.80
C ILE A 633 -27.55 -44.52 23.45
N ARG A 634 -26.40 -45.18 23.31
CA ARG A 634 -26.16 -46.13 22.25
C ARG A 634 -27.23 -47.22 22.26
N LYS A 635 -28.24 -47.11 21.39
CA LYS A 635 -29.48 -47.88 21.44
C LYS A 635 -29.39 -49.33 20.95
N PHE A 636 -28.23 -49.78 20.49
CA PHE A 636 -28.05 -51.19 20.04
C PHE A 636 -26.78 -51.81 20.61
N TYR A 637 -26.96 -52.67 21.55
CA TYR A 637 -26.04 -53.70 21.90
C TYR A 637 -26.68 -55.04 21.55
N ASP A 638 -26.48 -55.52 20.31
CA ASP A 638 -26.61 -56.94 20.03
C ASP A 638 -25.24 -57.55 20.26
N SER A 639 -25.19 -58.62 21.08
CA SER A 639 -23.98 -59.30 21.45
C SER A 639 -23.26 -59.98 20.27
N THR A 640 -23.83 -59.95 19.06
CA THR A 640 -23.31 -60.54 17.85
C THR A 640 -22.97 -59.51 16.76
N THR A 641 -23.54 -58.32 16.79
CA THR A 641 -23.20 -57.23 15.86
C THR A 641 -23.14 -55.93 16.64
N GLN A 642 -21.95 -55.39 16.85
CA GLN A 642 -21.75 -54.11 17.53
C GLN A 642 -22.15 -52.93 16.63
N VAL A 643 -23.44 -52.75 16.36
CA VAL A 643 -23.98 -51.63 15.59
C VAL A 643 -24.65 -50.65 16.55
N GLY A 644 -23.99 -49.55 16.86
CA GLY A 644 -24.55 -48.47 17.66
C GLY A 644 -25.09 -47.32 16.80
N THR A 645 -25.96 -46.47 17.38
CA THR A 645 -26.59 -45.37 16.70
C THR A 645 -25.65 -44.39 15.98
N PHE A 646 -24.43 -44.26 16.49
CA PHE A 646 -23.39 -43.36 15.94
C PHE A 646 -22.09 -44.08 15.64
N VAL A 647 -22.11 -45.41 15.47
CA VAL A 647 -20.87 -46.16 15.20
C VAL A 647 -20.61 -46.18 13.71
N ASP A 648 -19.87 -45.21 13.23
CA ASP A 648 -19.23 -45.23 11.94
C ASP A 648 -17.74 -44.87 12.11
N PRO A 649 -16.88 -45.85 12.33
CA PRO A 649 -15.47 -45.62 12.65
C PRO A 649 -14.68 -45.04 11.50
N THR A 650 -15.23 -44.97 10.28
CA THR A 650 -14.49 -44.58 9.07
C THR A 650 -14.99 -43.24 8.44
N ASN A 651 -16.24 -42.86 8.69
CA ASN A 651 -16.82 -41.72 8.00
C ASN A 651 -17.23 -40.57 8.92
N LEU A 652 -17.59 -40.81 10.19
CA LEU A 652 -17.94 -39.78 11.14
C LEU A 652 -16.65 -39.04 11.59
N VAL A 653 -16.53 -37.76 11.26
CA VAL A 653 -15.31 -37.00 11.49
C VAL A 653 -15.49 -35.95 12.62
N ASP A 654 -16.56 -35.17 12.59
CA ASP A 654 -16.75 -34.08 13.56
C ASP A 654 -18.21 -33.93 13.95
N ILE A 655 -18.42 -33.46 15.17
CA ILE A 655 -19.70 -32.91 15.67
C ILE A 655 -19.51 -31.42 15.84
N ILE A 656 -20.12 -30.63 14.98
CA ILE A 656 -19.75 -29.23 14.78
C ILE A 656 -20.70 -28.23 15.44
N ALA A 657 -21.95 -28.60 15.69
CA ALA A 657 -22.92 -27.77 16.37
C ALA A 657 -23.99 -28.60 17.10
N ALA A 658 -24.60 -28.00 18.09
CA ALA A 658 -25.72 -28.56 18.81
C ALA A 658 -26.83 -27.50 19.00
N GLY A 659 -28.07 -27.94 18.95
CA GLY A 659 -29.21 -27.15 19.43
C GLY A 659 -29.33 -27.17 20.96
N ASP A 660 -30.48 -26.72 21.50
CA ASP A 660 -30.73 -26.81 22.93
C ASP A 660 -30.81 -28.29 23.37
N THR A 661 -29.88 -28.71 24.22
CA THR A 661 -29.75 -30.09 24.72
C THR A 661 -29.97 -30.18 26.23
N SER A 662 -30.51 -29.12 26.86
CA SER A 662 -30.79 -29.07 28.31
C SER A 662 -31.67 -30.19 28.84
N SER A 663 -32.49 -30.80 27.99
CA SER A 663 -33.38 -31.91 28.34
C SER A 663 -32.71 -33.29 28.30
N VAL A 664 -31.43 -33.40 27.83
CA VAL A 664 -30.69 -34.64 27.72
C VAL A 664 -30.15 -35.05 29.09
N THR A 665 -30.51 -36.25 29.53
CA THR A 665 -30.14 -36.74 30.88
C THR A 665 -29.04 -37.80 30.87
N THR A 666 -28.74 -38.37 29.71
CA THR A 666 -27.62 -39.36 29.58
C THR A 666 -27.03 -39.36 28.19
N VAL A 667 -25.69 -39.47 28.13
CA VAL A 667 -24.87 -39.58 26.89
C VAL A 667 -24.01 -40.82 26.93
N LYS A 668 -24.41 -41.83 27.69
CA LYS A 668 -23.70 -43.07 27.90
C LYS A 668 -23.34 -43.77 26.59
N GLN A 669 -22.02 -44.01 26.38
CA GLN A 669 -21.48 -44.70 25.22
C GLN A 669 -21.86 -44.09 23.85
N MET A 670 -22.31 -42.83 23.84
CA MET A 670 -22.91 -42.22 22.65
C MET A 670 -21.99 -42.27 21.43
N PHE A 671 -20.73 -41.88 21.58
CA PHE A 671 -19.75 -41.83 20.49
C PHE A 671 -18.64 -42.90 20.58
N THR A 672 -18.78 -43.89 21.44
CA THR A 672 -17.79 -44.92 21.62
C THR A 672 -17.44 -45.62 20.30
N SER A 673 -16.13 -45.87 20.08
CA SER A 673 -15.57 -46.62 18.95
C SER A 673 -15.64 -45.90 17.58
N ASN A 674 -15.86 -44.60 17.54
CA ASN A 674 -15.71 -43.81 16.32
C ASN A 674 -14.26 -43.35 16.17
N THR A 675 -13.43 -44.20 15.58
CA THR A 675 -11.97 -43.94 15.50
C THR A 675 -11.59 -42.78 14.59
N SER A 676 -12.45 -42.37 13.68
CA SER A 676 -12.28 -41.20 12.81
C SER A 676 -12.84 -39.89 13.40
N LEU A 677 -13.51 -39.97 14.56
CA LEU A 677 -14.05 -38.76 15.20
C LEU A 677 -12.93 -37.91 15.80
N ASN A 678 -12.74 -36.72 15.28
CA ASN A 678 -11.65 -35.82 15.64
C ASN A 678 -12.06 -34.74 16.66
N SER A 679 -13.30 -34.22 16.54
CA SER A 679 -13.77 -33.16 17.41
C SER A 679 -15.25 -33.29 17.80
N ILE A 680 -15.60 -32.73 18.95
CA ILE A 680 -16.97 -32.57 19.43
C ILE A 680 -17.17 -31.13 19.85
N CYS A 681 -18.25 -30.50 19.40
CA CYS A 681 -18.64 -29.18 19.89
C CYS A 681 -19.09 -29.22 21.36
N LEU A 682 -19.00 -28.09 22.05
CA LEU A 682 -19.64 -27.93 23.35
C LEU A 682 -21.16 -27.88 23.17
N PHE A 683 -21.89 -28.69 23.94
CA PHE A 683 -23.35 -28.64 24.07
C PHE A 683 -23.77 -28.69 25.55
N ASP A 684 -24.98 -28.28 25.82
CA ASP A 684 -25.49 -28.23 27.19
C ASP A 684 -25.62 -29.63 27.79
N THR A 685 -24.87 -29.89 28.83
CA THR A 685 -24.85 -31.15 29.59
C THR A 685 -25.28 -30.97 31.04
N SER A 686 -25.83 -29.81 31.39
CA SER A 686 -26.24 -29.48 32.76
C SER A 686 -27.22 -30.48 33.39
N SER A 687 -28.01 -31.17 32.59
CA SER A 687 -28.96 -32.21 33.04
C SER A 687 -28.40 -33.66 32.93
N VAL A 688 -27.19 -33.83 32.41
CA VAL A 688 -26.62 -35.18 32.16
C VAL A 688 -26.13 -35.81 33.46
N VAL A 689 -26.65 -37.00 33.79
CA VAL A 689 -26.26 -37.76 34.96
C VAL A 689 -25.31 -38.94 34.69
N ASP A 690 -25.24 -39.43 33.45
CA ASP A 690 -24.36 -40.58 33.06
C ASP A 690 -23.58 -40.28 31.79
N PHE A 691 -22.25 -40.12 31.94
CA PHE A 691 -21.26 -39.93 30.87
C PHE A 691 -20.46 -41.21 30.62
N SER A 692 -20.83 -42.38 31.16
CA SER A 692 -20.01 -43.59 31.06
C SER A 692 -19.61 -43.88 29.61
N SER A 693 -18.30 -44.00 29.37
CA SER A 693 -17.67 -44.31 28.08
C SER A 693 -18.13 -43.39 26.91
N PHE A 694 -18.47 -42.15 27.19
CA PHE A 694 -19.09 -41.23 26.24
C PHE A 694 -18.34 -41.16 24.91
N VAL A 695 -17.02 -40.97 24.94
CA VAL A 695 -16.15 -40.89 23.77
C VAL A 695 -15.02 -41.92 23.76
N SER A 696 -15.15 -43.03 24.46
CA SER A 696 -14.11 -44.05 24.55
C SER A 696 -13.74 -44.62 23.18
N HIS A 697 -12.43 -44.90 22.94
CA HIS A 697 -11.92 -45.46 21.70
C HIS A 697 -12.20 -44.57 20.46
N THR A 698 -12.14 -43.25 20.60
CA THR A 698 -12.28 -42.31 19.51
C THR A 698 -10.94 -41.67 19.09
N GLY A 699 -10.91 -41.02 17.93
CA GLY A 699 -9.77 -40.25 17.42
C GLY A 699 -9.61 -38.84 17.98
N ILE A 700 -10.43 -38.47 18.94
CA ILE A 700 -10.57 -37.08 19.47
C ILE A 700 -9.23 -36.53 19.98
N PHE A 701 -8.94 -35.27 19.64
CA PHE A 701 -7.74 -34.58 20.08
C PHE A 701 -8.00 -33.71 21.32
N GLU A 702 -9.20 -33.18 21.49
CA GLU A 702 -9.60 -32.30 22.58
C GLU A 702 -11.05 -32.55 22.98
N LEU A 703 -11.33 -32.51 24.27
CA LEU A 703 -12.69 -32.57 24.81
C LEU A 703 -13.10 -31.14 25.28
N PRO A 704 -14.29 -30.67 24.90
CA PRO A 704 -14.86 -29.46 25.48
C PRO A 704 -15.05 -29.61 27.01
N LEU A 705 -15.09 -28.47 27.70
CA LEU A 705 -15.39 -28.44 29.13
C LEU A 705 -16.90 -28.61 29.36
N PHE A 706 -17.37 -29.85 29.33
CA PHE A 706 -18.75 -30.19 29.63
C PHE A 706 -19.10 -29.94 31.09
N ASP A 707 -20.33 -29.46 31.33
CA ASP A 707 -20.87 -29.39 32.70
C ASP A 707 -21.16 -30.80 33.23
N THR A 708 -20.40 -31.21 34.23
CA THR A 708 -20.55 -32.49 34.91
C THR A 708 -21.07 -32.36 36.32
N SER A 709 -21.60 -31.19 36.71
CA SER A 709 -22.04 -30.90 38.08
C SER A 709 -23.15 -31.82 38.59
N HIS A 710 -23.98 -32.33 37.69
CA HIS A 710 -25.06 -33.28 37.99
C HIS A 710 -24.71 -34.71 37.66
N ALA A 711 -23.50 -35.01 37.18
CA ALA A 711 -23.11 -36.34 36.81
C ALA A 711 -22.92 -37.24 38.02
N THR A 712 -23.61 -38.37 38.00
CA THR A 712 -23.42 -39.44 39.00
C THR A 712 -22.48 -40.52 38.52
N THR A 713 -22.26 -40.60 37.22
CA THR A 713 -21.40 -41.60 36.59
C THR A 713 -20.58 -40.99 35.45
N ILE A 714 -19.24 -41.04 35.59
CA ILE A 714 -18.27 -40.55 34.61
C ILE A 714 -17.21 -41.59 34.24
N ASN A 715 -17.49 -42.88 34.47
CA ASN A 715 -16.52 -43.97 34.29
C ASN A 715 -16.07 -44.07 32.82
N SER A 716 -14.74 -44.09 32.62
CA SER A 716 -14.15 -44.28 31.29
C SER A 716 -14.62 -43.29 30.23
N ILE A 717 -14.94 -42.05 30.58
CA ILE A 717 -15.50 -41.04 29.68
C ILE A 717 -14.74 -40.93 28.34
N ALA A 718 -13.40 -40.98 28.40
CA ALA A 718 -12.50 -40.90 27.24
C ALA A 718 -11.43 -42.00 27.24
N TYR A 719 -11.80 -43.23 27.64
CA TYR A 719 -10.87 -44.37 27.72
C TYR A 719 -10.32 -44.71 26.34
N ASP A 720 -8.99 -44.93 26.24
CA ASP A 720 -8.28 -45.27 25.01
C ASP A 720 -8.50 -44.30 23.82
N CYS A 721 -8.60 -43.02 24.12
CA CYS A 721 -8.53 -41.93 23.13
C CYS A 721 -7.06 -41.58 22.89
N LYS A 722 -6.43 -42.20 21.89
CA LYS A 722 -4.96 -42.16 21.68
C LYS A 722 -4.42 -40.76 21.30
N ASN A 723 -5.27 -39.91 20.72
CA ASN A 723 -4.90 -38.58 20.24
C ASN A 723 -5.22 -37.48 21.24
N LEU A 724 -5.92 -37.81 22.34
CA LEU A 724 -6.37 -36.81 23.30
C LEU A 724 -5.16 -36.17 24.02
N LEU A 725 -4.97 -34.88 23.82
CA LEU A 725 -4.00 -34.09 24.55
C LEU A 725 -4.53 -33.87 25.97
N MET A 726 -3.85 -34.45 26.96
CA MET A 726 -4.13 -34.11 28.36
C MET A 726 -3.46 -32.76 28.66
N ASN A 727 -4.27 -31.71 28.73
CA ASN A 727 -3.84 -30.39 29.21
C ASN A 727 -3.84 -30.36 30.73
#